data_70aad9d45bafce7f4830563a1957ef61
#
_entry.id   70aad9d45bafce7f4830563a1957ef61
#
_cell.length_a   1.000
_cell.length_b   1.000
_cell.length_c   1.000
_cell.angle_alpha   90.00
_cell.angle_beta   90.00
_cell.angle_gamma   90.00
#
_symmetry.space_group_name_H-M   'P 1'
#
loop_
_entity.id
_entity.type
_entity.pdbx_description
1 polymer ?
#
loop_
_entity_poly.entity_id
_entity_poly.type
_entity_poly.pdbx_seq_one_letter_code
_entity_poly.pdbx_strand_id
1 'polypeptide(L)'
;MEKYLVLLLLVVVNPILSQNIKVVDEFDDPIYNVGFYNKAQTILKFSNFQGTIDLSEFGYNDSIIIQHPSFENIKILKSLINGNKIKLKSKIINIDEVIFSVNKWEESINEVTNKAIIFSEQKIKEIAPQTSADLLEKSGEVFVQKSQLGGGSPMIRGFGANRILLTLDGVRLNNIIYRSGNLHNIIGIDPNILEGVEVLFGPASVIYGSDALGGAINFKIKDPIFNSNKTVFFNSQKIQYNSSSNSKHYSLNFGFNSKKIGTITSFSFNSFQDLRSGAKRNKNYKNFGFRDEFVIRDHTNDTDEIIINNDRNIQKFSGYSQLDFINKINFKINNNMNLIHGIYLSKSSNIPRYDRLILYDNIITPKYSEWFYGPNYFLMNKIQLNNFKKTKYYDAFKFNISNQIIKESRHSRRFNSNYINNRNEKVDVISFNLDFDKKYSNDEIFYGYEFIFNNVNSEGNRNNILNDESLKISSRYPAGGTVYYSNSLYISYKKKIGKIFSNIGLRGNSSNLESKLTNEFFNFPFSEINLNTSSFSGNVGLRYNNKNSSFKIQYSNGFRSPNLDDLGKVFDSEPGNIIIPNANLEPEHVNNYEFNYEFQTNKFKVINTLFYVKLNNAIIRTEGEFNGKDSIVYDGILSKIQQLNNGGKAYVYGFSNFFKIKLNTVFNLEHTISFNTSKDKINNRPLRHSTPLFGMLSLTYSKRKVKIGYKINYNGKKKLEDFSLSELNKLYLYTQHGSPSWVTHNLFFNLNYNYFINFDFGIDNIFDKHYRTYSSGISAPGRNIRVGLNLKF
;
A
#
# COMPACT_ATOMS: atom_id res chain seq x y z
N MET A 1 104.59 -1.53 16.18
CA MET A 1 104.28 -2.27 14.97
C MET A 1 102.78 -2.30 14.83
N GLU A 2 102.41 -1.76 13.71
CA GLU A 2 101.14 -1.71 13.01
C GLU A 2 99.83 -1.24 13.75
N LYS A 3 99.46 -0.10 13.32
CA LYS A 3 98.20 0.58 13.55
C LYS A 3 97.16 0.00 12.67
N TYR A 4 95.98 -0.37 13.19
CA TYR A 4 94.73 -0.55 12.42
C TYR A 4 93.80 0.63 12.69
N LEU A 5 93.65 1.39 11.59
CA LEU A 5 92.66 2.48 11.51
C LEU A 5 91.32 1.87 11.16
N VAL A 6 90.30 1.90 12.09
CA VAL A 6 88.92 1.49 11.80
C VAL A 6 88.18 2.74 11.42
N LEU A 7 87.79 2.86 10.17
CA LEU A 7 86.97 3.87 9.57
C LEU A 7 85.48 3.52 9.95
N LEU A 8 84.85 4.28 10.87
CA LEU A 8 83.48 4.08 11.20
C LEU A 8 82.63 4.84 10.18
N LEU A 9 81.95 4.12 9.23
CA LEU A 9 80.97 4.64 8.31
C LEU A 9 79.65 4.80 9.06
N LEU A 10 79.29 6.03 9.46
CA LEU A 10 77.96 6.40 9.97
C LEU A 10 77.00 6.40 8.78
N VAL A 11 76.26 5.29 8.60
CA VAL A 11 75.07 5.26 7.77
C VAL A 11 73.98 5.95 8.50
N VAL A 12 73.71 7.20 8.14
CA VAL A 12 72.45 7.91 8.57
C VAL A 12 71.27 7.26 7.89
N VAL A 13 70.67 6.28 8.55
CA VAL A 13 69.36 5.77 8.18
C VAL A 13 68.34 6.84 8.55
N ASN A 14 67.93 7.65 7.56
CA ASN A 14 66.73 8.49 7.70
C ASN A 14 65.56 7.53 7.87
N PRO A 15 64.84 7.54 9.03
CA PRO A 15 63.60 6.82 9.14
C PRO A 15 62.63 7.45 8.17
N ILE A 16 62.24 6.74 7.13
CA ILE A 16 61.11 7.09 6.30
C ILE A 16 59.90 6.94 7.21
N LEU A 17 59.51 8.02 7.86
CA LEU A 17 58.25 8.09 8.64
C LEU A 17 57.10 7.90 7.66
N SER A 18 56.64 6.66 7.55
CA SER A 18 55.38 6.35 6.87
C SER A 18 54.29 7.24 7.45
N GLN A 19 53.80 8.19 6.67
CA GLN A 19 52.76 9.12 7.10
C GLN A 19 51.38 8.47 6.88
N ASN A 20 51.10 7.47 7.72
CA ASN A 20 49.83 6.78 7.71
C ASN A 20 48.73 7.68 8.29
N ILE A 21 47.75 8.04 7.46
CA ILE A 21 46.62 8.86 7.83
C ILE A 21 45.37 8.00 7.85
N LYS A 22 44.53 8.21 8.87
CA LYS A 22 43.23 7.57 8.99
C LYS A 22 42.15 8.49 8.44
N VAL A 23 41.43 8.01 7.43
CA VAL A 23 40.25 8.70 6.86
C VAL A 23 39.01 8.18 7.54
N VAL A 24 38.23 9.11 8.07
CA VAL A 24 37.02 8.78 8.86
C VAL A 24 35.85 9.67 8.45
N ASP A 25 34.65 9.21 8.77
CA ASP A 25 33.42 10.00 8.63
C ASP A 25 33.19 10.99 9.79
N GLU A 26 32.05 11.63 9.79
CA GLU A 26 31.64 12.60 10.84
C GLU A 26 31.53 11.94 12.22
N PHE A 27 31.41 10.62 12.29
CA PHE A 27 31.26 9.83 13.51
C PHE A 27 32.51 9.10 13.95
N ASP A 28 33.63 9.37 13.25
CA ASP A 28 34.93 8.73 13.46
C ASP A 28 35.04 7.28 12.99
N ASP A 29 34.07 6.81 12.15
CA ASP A 29 34.16 5.49 11.53
C ASP A 29 35.11 5.51 10.34
N PRO A 30 35.95 4.46 10.16
CA PRO A 30 36.89 4.39 9.05
C PRO A 30 36.17 4.28 7.70
N ILE A 31 36.64 5.02 6.71
CA ILE A 31 36.11 4.97 5.34
C ILE A 31 37.05 4.18 4.45
N TYR A 32 36.52 3.10 3.89
CA TYR A 32 37.22 2.27 2.91
C TYR A 32 37.15 2.87 1.50
N ASN A 33 38.20 2.65 0.70
CA ASN A 33 38.26 2.96 -0.74
C ASN A 33 38.11 4.46 -1.06
N VAL A 34 38.63 5.34 -0.20
CA VAL A 34 38.72 6.77 -0.47
C VAL A 34 39.93 6.99 -1.40
N GLY A 35 39.70 7.56 -2.57
CA GLY A 35 40.73 7.87 -3.55
C GLY A 35 41.48 9.18 -3.20
N PHE A 36 42.79 9.13 -3.18
CA PHE A 36 43.70 10.26 -3.02
C PHE A 36 44.56 10.37 -4.29
N TYR A 37 44.51 11.52 -4.92
CA TYR A 37 45.34 11.74 -6.12
C TYR A 37 45.86 13.18 -6.20
N ASN A 38 47.05 13.35 -6.83
CA ASN A 38 47.61 14.67 -7.07
C ASN A 38 46.92 15.35 -8.29
N LYS A 39 47.14 16.65 -8.47
CA LYS A 39 46.49 17.41 -9.56
C LYS A 39 46.83 16.85 -10.97
N ALA A 40 48.00 16.29 -11.14
CA ALA A 40 48.44 15.70 -12.41
C ALA A 40 47.93 14.25 -12.60
N GLN A 41 47.28 13.68 -11.60
CA GLN A 41 46.81 12.26 -11.58
C GLN A 41 47.90 11.22 -11.79
N THR A 42 49.15 11.58 -11.48
CA THR A 42 50.26 10.66 -11.57
C THR A 42 50.45 9.76 -10.35
N ILE A 43 49.85 10.19 -9.21
CA ILE A 43 49.83 9.42 -7.96
C ILE A 43 48.34 9.19 -7.61
N LEU A 44 47.97 7.92 -7.40
CA LEU A 44 46.65 7.52 -7.00
C LEU A 44 46.73 6.41 -5.93
N LYS A 45 46.18 6.68 -4.76
CA LYS A 45 46.13 5.73 -3.63
C LYS A 45 44.71 5.62 -3.09
N PHE A 46 44.40 4.50 -2.42
CA PHE A 46 43.12 4.24 -1.81
C PHE A 46 43.29 3.86 -0.35
N SER A 47 42.35 4.31 0.50
CA SER A 47 42.29 3.86 1.88
C SER A 47 41.88 2.39 1.99
N ASN A 48 42.47 1.67 2.94
CA ASN A 48 42.19 0.27 3.23
C ASN A 48 40.90 0.11 4.09
N PHE A 49 40.57 -1.11 4.49
CA PHE A 49 39.36 -1.39 5.33
C PHE A 49 39.40 -0.73 6.71
N GLN A 50 40.57 -0.43 7.25
CA GLN A 50 40.74 0.32 8.51
C GLN A 50 40.69 1.83 8.27
N GLY A 51 40.44 2.29 7.05
CA GLY A 51 40.46 3.70 6.64
C GLY A 51 41.87 4.29 6.57
N THR A 52 42.92 3.50 6.66
CA THR A 52 44.33 4.02 6.64
C THR A 52 44.87 4.11 5.20
N ILE A 53 45.65 5.16 4.98
CA ILE A 53 46.33 5.43 3.73
C ILE A 53 47.73 5.98 4.00
N ASP A 54 48.67 5.55 3.22
CA ASP A 54 50.06 6.07 3.23
C ASP A 54 50.21 7.16 2.16
N LEU A 55 50.58 8.38 2.60
CA LEU A 55 50.78 9.55 1.75
C LEU A 55 52.25 9.84 1.48
N SER A 56 53.19 8.93 1.75
CA SER A 56 54.61 9.11 1.56
C SER A 56 55.02 9.49 0.13
N GLU A 57 54.32 8.96 -0.89
CA GLU A 57 54.59 9.22 -2.31
C GLU A 57 54.23 10.63 -2.78
N PHE A 58 53.32 11.32 -2.07
CA PHE A 58 52.97 12.70 -2.41
C PHE A 58 54.05 13.69 -1.95
N GLY A 59 54.41 14.61 -2.81
CA GLY A 59 55.33 15.70 -2.47
C GLY A 59 54.79 16.65 -1.41
N TYR A 60 55.59 17.28 -0.59
CA TYR A 60 55.23 18.16 0.51
C TYR A 60 54.27 19.29 0.07
N ASN A 61 54.48 19.83 -1.15
CA ASN A 61 53.66 20.90 -1.74
C ASN A 61 52.56 20.39 -2.69
N ASP A 62 52.33 19.08 -2.77
CA ASP A 62 51.29 18.54 -3.63
C ASP A 62 49.89 18.91 -3.15
N SER A 63 49.07 19.35 -4.11
CA SER A 63 47.63 19.50 -3.90
C SER A 63 46.97 18.16 -4.08
N ILE A 64 46.56 17.58 -2.96
CA ILE A 64 45.89 16.26 -2.94
C ILE A 64 44.37 16.48 -3.05
N ILE A 65 43.78 15.78 -3.99
CA ILE A 65 42.31 15.67 -4.13
C ILE A 65 41.88 14.36 -3.49
N ILE A 66 40.93 14.45 -2.57
CA ILE A 66 40.35 13.33 -1.81
C ILE A 66 38.94 13.15 -2.28
N GLN A 67 38.62 11.97 -2.78
CA GLN A 67 37.32 11.70 -3.40
C GLN A 67 36.76 10.34 -2.97
N HIS A 68 35.46 10.36 -2.68
CA HIS A 68 34.68 9.15 -2.46
C HIS A 68 33.23 9.38 -2.91
N PRO A 69 32.54 8.40 -3.50
CA PRO A 69 31.17 8.57 -4.02
C PRO A 69 30.19 9.11 -3.01
N SER A 70 30.32 8.71 -1.73
CA SER A 70 29.39 9.05 -0.64
C SER A 70 29.81 10.25 0.21
N PHE A 71 30.94 10.89 -0.06
CA PHE A 71 31.49 11.99 0.75
C PHE A 71 31.80 13.21 -0.11
N GLU A 72 31.85 14.39 0.52
CA GLU A 72 32.23 15.63 -0.14
C GLU A 72 33.72 15.56 -0.55
N ASN A 73 34.03 16.00 -1.79
CA ASN A 73 35.38 16.05 -2.25
C ASN A 73 36.17 17.13 -1.51
N ILE A 74 37.37 16.78 -1.05
CA ILE A 74 38.28 17.73 -0.38
C ILE A 74 39.49 17.94 -1.28
N LYS A 75 39.95 19.17 -1.39
CA LYS A 75 41.20 19.53 -1.99
C LYS A 75 42.08 20.20 -0.94
N ILE A 76 43.22 19.61 -0.62
CA ILE A 76 44.12 20.07 0.44
C ILE A 76 45.59 19.95 0.02
N LEU A 77 46.42 20.86 0.44
CA LEU A 77 47.88 20.72 0.31
C LEU A 77 48.40 19.67 1.29
N LYS A 78 49.32 18.82 0.89
CA LYS A 78 49.89 17.82 1.80
C LYS A 78 50.50 18.48 3.05
N SER A 79 51.13 19.62 2.88
CA SER A 79 51.74 20.42 3.96
C SER A 79 50.73 20.90 5.01
N LEU A 80 49.44 20.99 4.66
CA LEU A 80 48.35 21.38 5.57
C LEU A 80 47.68 20.19 6.24
N ILE A 81 48.07 18.97 5.95
CA ILE A 81 47.56 17.77 6.60
C ILE A 81 48.29 17.62 7.93
N ASN A 82 47.76 18.27 8.97
CA ASN A 82 48.28 18.22 10.33
C ASN A 82 47.52 17.13 11.11
N GLY A 83 48.27 16.08 11.59
CA GLY A 83 47.68 14.99 12.40
C GLY A 83 47.46 13.70 11.62
N ASN A 84 47.05 12.66 12.34
CA ASN A 84 46.89 11.29 11.81
C ASN A 84 45.49 11.00 11.27
N LYS A 85 44.64 12.04 11.04
CA LYS A 85 43.21 11.85 10.73
C LYS A 85 42.67 12.89 9.79
N ILE A 86 41.98 12.44 8.74
CA ILE A 86 41.17 13.28 7.85
C ILE A 86 39.69 12.93 8.04
N LYS A 87 38.87 13.94 8.31
CA LYS A 87 37.43 13.78 8.49
C LYS A 87 36.69 14.22 7.22
N LEU A 88 35.96 13.28 6.57
CA LEU A 88 35.13 13.58 5.44
C LEU A 88 33.67 13.80 5.88
N LYS A 89 33.02 14.79 5.28
CA LYS A 89 31.58 15.01 5.45
C LYS A 89 30.80 14.17 4.43
N SER A 90 29.76 13.53 4.91
CA SER A 90 28.86 12.77 4.03
C SER A 90 28.28 13.69 2.96
N LYS A 91 28.45 13.31 1.72
CA LYS A 91 27.81 13.97 0.58
C LYS A 91 26.32 13.59 0.60
N ILE A 92 25.45 14.57 0.81
CA ILE A 92 24.02 14.35 0.63
C ILE A 92 23.80 14.22 -0.87
N ILE A 93 23.85 12.99 -1.36
CA ILE A 93 23.36 12.67 -2.70
C ILE A 93 21.85 12.65 -2.55
N ASN A 94 21.18 13.72 -2.97
CA ASN A 94 19.76 13.65 -3.26
C ASN A 94 19.61 12.79 -4.51
N ILE A 95 19.51 11.49 -4.33
CA ILE A 95 19.01 10.61 -5.38
C ILE A 95 17.53 11.00 -5.48
N ASP A 96 17.15 11.57 -6.60
CA ASP A 96 15.74 11.88 -6.87
C ASP A 96 14.95 10.56 -6.73
N GLU A 97 13.92 10.59 -5.88
CA GLU A 97 13.04 9.44 -5.74
C GLU A 97 12.40 9.15 -7.10
N VAL A 98 12.48 7.90 -7.53
CA VAL A 98 11.91 7.44 -8.80
C VAL A 98 10.52 6.86 -8.52
N ILE A 99 9.56 7.20 -9.36
CA ILE A 99 8.18 6.71 -9.33
C ILE A 99 7.86 6.02 -10.66
N PHE A 100 7.12 4.91 -10.60
CA PHE A 100 6.68 4.13 -11.77
C PHE A 100 5.19 4.33 -12.08
N SER A 101 4.40 4.66 -11.08
CA SER A 101 2.94 4.59 -11.19
C SER A 101 2.32 5.72 -12.00
N VAL A 102 3.04 6.81 -12.28
CA VAL A 102 2.46 7.97 -12.97
C VAL A 102 2.21 7.69 -14.45
N ASN A 103 3.18 7.08 -15.14
CA ASN A 103 3.08 6.74 -16.57
C ASN A 103 3.48 5.29 -16.89
N LYS A 104 3.53 4.41 -15.87
CA LYS A 104 4.01 3.01 -15.96
C LYS A 104 5.51 2.87 -16.30
N TRP A 105 6.26 3.98 -16.28
CA TRP A 105 7.70 4.06 -16.53
C TRP A 105 8.41 4.77 -15.39
N GLU A 106 9.73 4.57 -15.30
CA GLU A 106 10.55 5.25 -14.30
C GLU A 106 10.66 6.74 -14.60
N GLU A 107 10.23 7.55 -13.64
CA GLU A 107 10.32 9.00 -13.72
C GLU A 107 10.87 9.58 -12.41
N SER A 108 11.58 10.70 -12.50
CA SER A 108 11.93 11.48 -11.31
C SER A 108 10.68 12.12 -10.71
N ILE A 109 10.47 11.95 -9.39
CA ILE A 109 9.36 12.60 -8.68
C ILE A 109 9.39 14.14 -8.83
N ASN A 110 10.56 14.71 -9.11
CA ASN A 110 10.75 16.14 -9.33
C ASN A 110 10.24 16.64 -10.70
N GLU A 111 9.85 15.73 -11.58
CA GLU A 111 9.26 16.05 -12.90
C GLU A 111 7.76 15.74 -12.96
N VAL A 112 7.24 15.07 -11.95
CA VAL A 112 5.83 14.64 -11.88
C VAL A 112 4.94 15.77 -11.39
N THR A 113 3.80 15.96 -12.06
CA THR A 113 2.78 16.96 -11.71
C THR A 113 1.84 16.49 -10.61
N ASN A 114 1.57 15.19 -10.52
CA ASN A 114 0.70 14.59 -9.50
C ASN A 114 1.34 14.64 -8.10
N LYS A 115 0.50 14.73 -7.05
CA LYS A 115 0.95 14.36 -5.70
C LYS A 115 1.13 12.85 -5.63
N ALA A 116 2.29 12.41 -5.18
CA ALA A 116 2.59 11.01 -4.95
C ALA A 116 3.38 10.80 -3.65
N ILE A 117 3.24 9.62 -3.04
CA ILE A 117 4.03 9.16 -1.90
C ILE A 117 4.69 7.86 -2.29
N ILE A 118 5.96 7.70 -1.92
CA ILE A 118 6.73 6.48 -2.14
C ILE A 118 7.14 5.91 -0.78
N PHE A 119 6.77 4.65 -0.53
CA PHE A 119 7.32 3.85 0.56
C PHE A 119 8.40 2.95 -0.02
N SER A 120 9.66 3.35 0.13
CA SER A 120 10.78 2.51 -0.25
C SER A 120 10.89 1.26 0.64
N GLU A 121 11.59 0.23 0.18
CA GLU A 121 11.89 -0.97 0.98
C GLU A 121 12.45 -0.63 2.37
N GLN A 122 13.36 0.36 2.43
CA GLN A 122 13.92 0.80 3.70
C GLN A 122 12.85 1.37 4.64
N LYS A 123 11.94 2.21 4.13
CA LYS A 123 10.84 2.78 4.91
C LYS A 123 9.87 1.70 5.38
N ILE A 124 9.58 0.70 4.54
CA ILE A 124 8.74 -0.46 4.90
C ILE A 124 9.37 -1.25 6.04
N LYS A 125 10.68 -1.53 5.97
CA LYS A 125 11.42 -2.20 7.05
C LYS A 125 11.40 -1.42 8.36
N GLU A 126 11.55 -0.10 8.30
CA GLU A 126 11.48 0.78 9.48
C GLU A 126 10.10 0.79 10.14
N ILE A 127 9.04 0.80 9.34
CA ILE A 127 7.65 0.74 9.82
C ILE A 127 7.35 -0.63 10.43
N ALA A 128 7.95 -1.70 9.89
CA ALA A 128 7.72 -3.10 10.25
C ALA A 128 6.21 -3.43 10.38
N PRO A 129 5.41 -3.20 9.33
CA PRO A 129 3.97 -3.41 9.36
C PRO A 129 3.63 -4.90 9.46
N GLN A 130 2.45 -5.22 10.02
CA GLN A 130 1.95 -6.60 10.04
C GLN A 130 1.27 -6.97 8.72
N THR A 131 0.59 -6.01 8.10
CA THR A 131 -0.13 -6.16 6.83
C THR A 131 0.12 -4.95 5.92
N SER A 132 -0.17 -5.07 4.63
CA SER A 132 -0.12 -3.93 3.70
C SER A 132 -1.14 -2.83 4.06
N ALA A 133 -2.23 -3.17 4.75
CA ALA A 133 -3.17 -2.18 5.30
C ALA A 133 -2.51 -1.34 6.41
N ASP A 134 -1.77 -1.98 7.32
CA ASP A 134 -1.04 -1.29 8.38
C ASP A 134 0.08 -0.40 7.84
N LEU A 135 0.73 -0.83 6.74
CA LEU A 135 1.74 -0.01 6.06
C LEU A 135 1.16 1.32 5.61
N LEU A 136 0.00 1.30 4.96
CA LEU A 136 -0.67 2.51 4.48
C LEU A 136 -1.16 3.38 5.64
N GLU A 137 -1.77 2.80 6.67
CA GLU A 137 -2.26 3.52 7.86
C GLU A 137 -1.12 4.24 8.59
N LYS A 138 0.02 3.55 8.78
CA LYS A 138 1.19 4.11 9.48
C LYS A 138 1.90 5.23 8.70
N SER A 139 1.49 5.51 7.46
CA SER A 139 1.97 6.65 6.68
C SER A 139 1.54 8.00 7.26
N GLY A 140 0.36 8.05 7.88
CA GLY A 140 -0.29 9.29 8.31
C GLY A 140 -0.89 10.12 7.17
N GLU A 141 -0.92 9.60 5.92
CA GLU A 141 -1.48 10.28 4.75
C GLU A 141 -2.59 9.47 4.05
N VAL A 142 -2.67 8.17 4.33
CA VAL A 142 -3.76 7.29 3.88
C VAL A 142 -4.54 6.84 5.10
N PHE A 143 -5.84 7.05 5.08
CA PHE A 143 -6.73 6.57 6.13
C PHE A 143 -7.12 5.12 5.82
N VAL A 144 -7.22 4.25 6.83
CA VAL A 144 -7.60 2.84 6.63
C VAL A 144 -8.75 2.47 7.56
N GLN A 145 -9.80 1.90 6.96
CA GLN A 145 -10.95 1.33 7.65
C GLN A 145 -10.80 -0.18 7.79
N LYS A 146 -11.20 -0.75 8.92
CA LYS A 146 -11.19 -2.20 9.18
C LYS A 146 -12.50 -2.66 9.80
N SER A 147 -13.15 -3.68 9.23
CA SER A 147 -14.31 -4.35 9.84
C SER A 147 -13.93 -5.62 10.57
N GLN A 148 -12.83 -6.21 10.20
CA GLN A 148 -12.21 -7.40 10.76
C GLN A 148 -10.69 -7.23 10.78
N LEU A 149 -9.98 -8.08 11.50
CA LEU A 149 -8.52 -8.04 11.59
C LEU A 149 -7.88 -8.34 10.22
N GLY A 150 -8.37 -9.39 9.55
CA GLY A 150 -7.95 -9.76 8.21
C GLY A 150 -8.64 -8.92 7.14
N GLY A 151 -8.42 -7.60 7.15
CA GLY A 151 -8.96 -6.70 6.15
C GLY A 151 -8.42 -5.29 6.28
N GLY A 152 -8.67 -4.47 5.26
CA GLY A 152 -8.32 -3.07 5.27
C GLY A 152 -8.76 -2.39 3.99
N SER A 153 -9.45 -1.27 4.14
CA SER A 153 -9.96 -0.46 3.04
C SER A 153 -9.28 0.91 3.09
N PRO A 154 -8.32 1.19 2.19
CA PRO A 154 -7.71 2.51 2.13
C PRO A 154 -8.72 3.54 1.68
N MET A 155 -8.60 4.74 2.25
CA MET A 155 -9.38 5.91 1.89
C MET A 155 -8.45 7.05 1.53
N ILE A 156 -8.63 7.63 0.35
CA ILE A 156 -7.85 8.73 -0.20
C ILE A 156 -8.82 9.85 -0.57
N ARG A 157 -8.66 11.04 0.02
CA ARG A 157 -9.44 12.25 -0.32
C ARG A 157 -10.97 12.04 -0.29
N GLY A 158 -11.48 11.28 0.68
CA GLY A 158 -12.91 10.98 0.79
C GLY A 158 -13.45 9.91 -0.16
N PHE A 159 -12.59 9.28 -0.93
CA PHE A 159 -12.88 8.11 -1.73
C PHE A 159 -12.31 6.85 -1.09
N GLY A 160 -12.99 5.72 -1.26
CA GLY A 160 -12.56 4.43 -0.75
C GLY A 160 -13.06 3.28 -1.60
N ALA A 161 -12.64 2.07 -1.26
CA ALA A 161 -13.13 0.85 -1.88
C ALA A 161 -12.94 0.83 -3.41
N ASN A 162 -14.00 0.58 -4.17
CA ASN A 162 -13.97 0.51 -5.64
C ASN A 162 -13.78 1.87 -6.35
N ARG A 163 -13.47 2.95 -5.61
CA ARG A 163 -13.05 4.25 -6.17
C ARG A 163 -11.56 4.53 -5.97
N ILE A 164 -10.82 3.54 -5.46
CA ILE A 164 -9.36 3.53 -5.41
C ILE A 164 -8.87 2.29 -6.13
N LEU A 165 -7.95 2.47 -7.05
CA LEU A 165 -7.35 1.37 -7.78
C LEU A 165 -6.18 0.79 -7.00
N LEU A 166 -6.15 -0.54 -6.88
CA LEU A 166 -4.99 -1.29 -6.39
C LEU A 166 -4.32 -2.03 -7.55
N THR A 167 -3.00 -1.98 -7.60
CA THR A 167 -2.20 -2.74 -8.58
C THR A 167 -1.07 -3.48 -7.88
N LEU A 168 -0.70 -4.65 -8.41
CA LEU A 168 0.46 -5.43 -8.01
C LEU A 168 1.37 -5.61 -9.23
N ASP A 169 2.59 -5.07 -9.14
CA ASP A 169 3.52 -5.04 -10.30
C ASP A 169 2.88 -4.49 -11.59
N GLY A 170 2.04 -3.47 -11.45
CA GLY A 170 1.32 -2.85 -12.55
C GLY A 170 0.08 -3.60 -13.07
N VAL A 171 -0.22 -4.78 -12.53
CA VAL A 171 -1.45 -5.54 -12.83
C VAL A 171 -2.56 -5.11 -11.90
N ARG A 172 -3.73 -4.78 -12.46
CA ARG A 172 -4.93 -4.38 -11.70
C ARG A 172 -5.43 -5.52 -10.81
N LEU A 173 -5.72 -5.21 -9.53
CA LEU A 173 -6.37 -6.12 -8.59
C LEU A 173 -7.88 -5.91 -8.49
N ASN A 174 -8.38 -4.71 -8.82
CA ASN A 174 -9.80 -4.43 -8.87
C ASN A 174 -10.43 -5.24 -10.02
N ASN A 175 -11.09 -6.34 -9.69
CA ASN A 175 -11.86 -7.16 -10.60
C ASN A 175 -13.33 -6.70 -10.65
N ILE A 176 -14.14 -7.34 -11.48
CA ILE A 176 -15.52 -6.94 -11.73
C ILE A 176 -16.48 -7.09 -10.53
N ILE A 177 -16.11 -7.87 -9.50
CA ILE A 177 -16.87 -7.99 -8.23
C ILE A 177 -16.26 -7.15 -7.09
N TYR A 178 -15.32 -6.24 -7.40
CA TYR A 178 -14.67 -5.42 -6.40
C TYR A 178 -15.65 -4.45 -5.74
N ARG A 179 -15.78 -4.55 -4.42
CA ARG A 179 -16.91 -4.01 -3.66
C ARG A 179 -16.74 -2.53 -3.28
N SER A 180 -17.87 -1.86 -3.08
CA SER A 180 -17.91 -0.52 -2.50
C SER A 180 -17.74 -0.50 -0.97
N GLY A 181 -17.51 -1.64 -0.34
CA GLY A 181 -17.42 -1.83 1.12
C GLY A 181 -16.06 -2.23 1.61
N ASN A 182 -16.05 -3.02 2.69
CA ASN A 182 -14.82 -3.50 3.31
C ASN A 182 -14.10 -4.50 2.42
N LEU A 183 -12.87 -4.22 2.12
CA LEU A 183 -12.04 -5.01 1.23
C LEU A 183 -11.07 -5.86 2.07
N HIS A 184 -10.90 -7.12 1.65
CA HIS A 184 -9.91 -8.02 2.23
C HIS A 184 -8.69 -8.25 1.31
N ASN A 185 -8.80 -7.87 0.05
CA ASN A 185 -7.78 -8.14 -0.97
C ASN A 185 -6.43 -7.45 -0.70
N ILE A 186 -6.44 -6.31 0.00
CA ILE A 186 -5.21 -5.60 0.34
C ILE A 186 -4.30 -6.38 1.30
N ILE A 187 -4.84 -7.29 2.09
CA ILE A 187 -4.06 -8.16 2.99
C ILE A 187 -3.36 -9.30 2.25
N GLY A 188 -3.83 -9.66 1.05
CA GLY A 188 -3.22 -10.70 0.22
C GLY A 188 -1.85 -10.33 -0.37
N ILE A 189 -1.23 -9.26 0.12
CA ILE A 189 0.10 -8.79 -0.29
C ILE A 189 0.95 -8.65 0.97
N ASP A 190 1.97 -9.51 1.12
CA ASP A 190 2.92 -9.39 2.24
C ASP A 190 3.79 -8.14 2.05
N PRO A 191 3.79 -7.18 2.99
CA PRO A 191 4.61 -5.98 2.88
C PRO A 191 6.12 -6.25 2.92
N ASN A 192 6.55 -7.42 3.40
CA ASN A 192 7.98 -7.74 3.60
C ASN A 192 8.72 -8.12 2.31
N ILE A 193 7.99 -8.42 1.24
CA ILE A 193 8.57 -8.72 -0.09
C ILE A 193 8.59 -7.51 -1.02
N LEU A 194 7.92 -6.44 -0.64
CA LEU A 194 7.79 -5.26 -1.49
C LEU A 194 9.13 -4.53 -1.65
N GLU A 195 9.45 -4.16 -2.87
CA GLU A 195 10.47 -3.16 -3.20
C GLU A 195 9.99 -1.76 -2.78
N GLY A 196 8.68 -1.52 -2.98
CA GLY A 196 8.07 -0.27 -2.60
C GLY A 196 6.56 -0.28 -2.77
N VAL A 197 5.93 0.75 -2.22
CA VAL A 197 4.53 1.08 -2.47
C VAL A 197 4.44 2.53 -2.89
N GLU A 198 3.72 2.77 -3.96
CA GLU A 198 3.48 4.10 -4.49
C GLU A 198 2.00 4.44 -4.36
N VAL A 199 1.70 5.61 -3.83
CA VAL A 199 0.33 6.11 -3.70
C VAL A 199 0.20 7.37 -4.53
N LEU A 200 -0.60 7.32 -5.57
CA LEU A 200 -1.00 8.48 -6.38
C LEU A 200 -2.31 9.05 -5.82
N PHE A 201 -2.34 10.36 -5.62
CA PHE A 201 -3.50 11.07 -5.13
C PHE A 201 -4.25 11.77 -6.28
N GLY A 202 -5.57 11.70 -6.25
CA GLY A 202 -6.44 12.23 -7.29
C GLY A 202 -6.59 11.28 -8.47
N PRO A 203 -7.44 11.61 -9.45
CA PRO A 203 -7.75 10.74 -10.57
C PRO A 203 -6.51 10.32 -11.37
N ALA A 204 -6.30 9.03 -11.47
CA ALA A 204 -5.25 8.40 -12.27
C ALA A 204 -5.81 7.64 -13.48
N SER A 205 -7.03 8.00 -13.90
CA SER A 205 -7.79 7.27 -14.92
C SER A 205 -7.17 7.31 -16.32
N VAL A 206 -6.33 8.30 -16.63
CA VAL A 206 -5.61 8.34 -17.92
C VAL A 206 -4.72 7.12 -18.08
N ILE A 207 -3.97 6.75 -17.04
CA ILE A 207 -3.03 5.62 -17.10
C ILE A 207 -3.70 4.30 -16.74
N TYR A 208 -4.60 4.32 -15.76
CA TYR A 208 -5.15 3.12 -15.16
C TYR A 208 -6.63 2.85 -15.48
N GLY A 209 -7.34 3.76 -16.15
CA GLY A 209 -8.74 3.59 -16.53
C GLY A 209 -9.72 3.73 -15.36
N SER A 210 -10.76 2.90 -15.36
CA SER A 210 -11.81 2.88 -14.35
C SER A 210 -11.27 2.70 -12.93
N ASP A 211 -12.04 3.11 -11.91
CA ASP A 211 -11.82 2.92 -10.46
C ASP A 211 -10.74 3.81 -9.82
N ALA A 212 -9.92 4.49 -10.60
CA ALA A 212 -8.88 5.37 -10.09
C ALA A 212 -9.40 6.80 -9.86
N LEU A 213 -10.56 6.97 -9.19
CA LEU A 213 -11.18 8.27 -8.93
C LEU A 213 -10.50 9.05 -7.80
N GLY A 214 -10.26 8.37 -6.66
CA GLY A 214 -9.59 8.95 -5.50
C GLY A 214 -8.07 8.86 -5.60
N GLY A 215 -7.57 7.88 -6.33
CA GLY A 215 -6.15 7.60 -6.51
C GLY A 215 -5.86 6.17 -6.93
N ALA A 216 -4.57 5.87 -7.05
CA ALA A 216 -4.08 4.52 -7.29
C ALA A 216 -2.98 4.16 -6.29
N ILE A 217 -2.94 2.89 -5.86
CA ILE A 217 -1.92 2.33 -4.98
C ILE A 217 -1.24 1.19 -5.74
N ASN A 218 0.05 1.35 -6.02
CA ASN A 218 0.85 0.37 -6.73
C ASN A 218 1.80 -0.33 -5.75
N PHE A 219 1.64 -1.64 -5.57
CA PHE A 219 2.54 -2.50 -4.82
C PHE A 219 3.56 -3.09 -5.78
N LYS A 220 4.82 -2.73 -5.60
CA LYS A 220 5.92 -3.22 -6.43
C LYS A 220 6.74 -4.25 -5.69
N ILE A 221 6.86 -5.44 -6.28
CA ILE A 221 7.73 -6.52 -5.80
C ILE A 221 9.09 -6.42 -6.48
N LYS A 222 10.13 -6.78 -5.76
CA LYS A 222 11.48 -6.77 -6.31
C LYS A 222 11.58 -7.57 -7.60
N ASP A 223 12.20 -6.95 -8.60
CA ASP A 223 12.61 -7.66 -9.81
C ASP A 223 13.96 -8.33 -9.61
N PRO A 224 14.13 -9.59 -10.04
CA PRO A 224 15.44 -10.22 -10.06
C PRO A 224 16.39 -9.49 -11.01
N ILE A 225 17.61 -9.25 -10.57
CA ILE A 225 18.63 -8.54 -11.33
C ILE A 225 19.63 -9.53 -11.96
N PHE A 226 20.42 -9.05 -12.90
CA PHE A 226 21.54 -9.82 -13.48
C PHE A 226 22.85 -9.47 -12.79
N ASN A 227 23.78 -10.42 -12.75
CA ASN A 227 25.16 -10.20 -12.33
C ASN A 227 26.12 -10.65 -13.44
N SER A 228 26.88 -9.71 -13.99
CA SER A 228 27.76 -9.96 -15.13
C SER A 228 29.01 -10.76 -14.77
N ASN A 229 29.48 -10.71 -13.52
CA ASN A 229 30.78 -11.23 -13.12
C ASN A 229 30.72 -12.69 -12.62
N LYS A 230 29.75 -12.98 -11.77
CA LYS A 230 29.56 -14.31 -11.17
C LYS A 230 28.12 -14.57 -10.77
N THR A 231 27.78 -15.84 -10.60
CA THR A 231 26.49 -16.18 -9.96
C THR A 231 26.58 -15.87 -8.47
N VAL A 232 25.63 -15.07 -7.98
CA VAL A 232 25.53 -14.68 -6.56
C VAL A 232 24.21 -15.20 -6.03
N PHE A 233 24.28 -16.02 -4.99
CA PHE A 233 23.13 -16.49 -4.23
C PHE A 233 22.84 -15.51 -3.10
N PHE A 234 21.59 -15.36 -2.74
CA PHE A 234 21.18 -14.60 -1.59
C PHE A 234 20.03 -15.29 -0.86
N ASN A 235 19.98 -15.07 0.42
CA ASN A 235 18.92 -15.54 1.30
C ASN A 235 18.65 -14.47 2.34
N SER A 236 17.37 -14.23 2.65
CA SER A 236 16.97 -13.40 3.78
C SER A 236 15.77 -14.00 4.49
N GLN A 237 15.81 -13.96 5.81
CA GLN A 237 14.76 -14.48 6.67
C GLN A 237 14.28 -13.37 7.59
N LYS A 238 12.98 -13.31 7.85
CA LYS A 238 12.40 -12.42 8.85
C LYS A 238 11.49 -13.20 9.76
N ILE A 239 11.65 -12.98 11.06
CA ILE A 239 10.76 -13.49 12.10
C ILE A 239 10.26 -12.26 12.85
N GLN A 240 8.96 -12.16 13.06
CA GLN A 240 8.36 -11.04 13.82
C GLN A 240 7.23 -11.56 14.70
N TYR A 241 7.18 -11.04 15.93
CA TYR A 241 6.12 -11.27 16.90
C TYR A 241 5.44 -9.97 17.29
N ASN A 242 4.11 -9.99 17.51
CA ASN A 242 3.34 -8.85 18.02
C ASN A 242 2.37 -9.33 19.11
N SER A 243 2.42 -8.66 20.25
CA SER A 243 1.70 -9.12 21.45
C SER A 243 0.19 -8.86 21.40
N SER A 244 -0.29 -7.83 20.70
CA SER A 244 -1.71 -7.45 20.71
C SER A 244 -2.65 -8.47 20.06
N SER A 245 -2.15 -9.27 19.15
CA SER A 245 -2.87 -10.36 18.48
C SER A 245 -2.11 -11.69 18.57
N ASN A 246 -1.11 -11.79 19.44
CA ASN A 246 -0.19 -12.91 19.48
C ASN A 246 0.29 -13.34 18.10
N SER A 247 0.44 -12.35 17.19
CA SER A 247 0.75 -12.69 15.82
C SER A 247 2.19 -13.12 15.64
N LYS A 248 2.38 -14.11 14.79
CA LYS A 248 3.67 -14.65 14.38
C LYS A 248 3.79 -14.51 12.88
N HIS A 249 4.84 -13.86 12.44
CA HIS A 249 5.21 -13.73 11.04
C HIS A 249 6.54 -14.41 10.80
N TYR A 250 6.60 -15.19 9.74
CA TYR A 250 7.83 -15.76 9.21
C TYR A 250 7.89 -15.51 7.71
N SER A 251 9.01 -15.01 7.19
CA SER A 251 9.26 -14.94 5.76
C SER A 251 10.66 -15.39 5.40
N LEU A 252 10.76 -16.06 4.25
CA LEU A 252 11.98 -16.56 3.64
C LEU A 252 12.04 -16.05 2.21
N ASN A 253 13.09 -15.31 1.88
CA ASN A 253 13.37 -14.87 0.51
C ASN A 253 14.73 -15.43 0.09
N PHE A 254 14.79 -16.04 -1.07
CA PHE A 254 16.03 -16.56 -1.62
C PHE A 254 16.02 -16.51 -3.14
N GLY A 255 17.20 -16.59 -3.72
CA GLY A 255 17.35 -16.58 -5.15
C GLY A 255 18.80 -16.51 -5.57
N PHE A 256 19.02 -16.31 -6.86
CA PHE A 256 20.33 -16.07 -7.40
C PHE A 256 20.29 -15.08 -8.57
N ASN A 257 21.42 -14.42 -8.78
CA ASN A 257 21.65 -13.52 -9.89
C ASN A 257 22.85 -14.02 -10.68
N SER A 258 22.65 -14.34 -11.95
CA SER A 258 23.69 -14.75 -12.89
C SER A 258 23.71 -13.81 -14.10
N LYS A 259 24.60 -14.09 -15.09
CA LYS A 259 24.73 -13.27 -16.30
C LYS A 259 23.46 -13.22 -17.16
N LYS A 260 22.67 -14.30 -17.19
CA LYS A 260 21.50 -14.43 -18.05
C LYS A 260 20.18 -14.61 -17.29
N ILE A 261 20.25 -15.06 -16.04
CA ILE A 261 19.07 -15.41 -15.26
C ILE A 261 19.21 -14.82 -13.87
N GLY A 262 18.19 -14.11 -13.44
CA GLY A 262 17.99 -13.72 -12.05
C GLY A 262 16.71 -14.36 -11.53
N THR A 263 16.71 -14.78 -10.26
CA THR A 263 15.52 -15.35 -9.60
C THR A 263 15.32 -14.75 -8.23
N ILE A 264 14.08 -14.67 -7.81
CA ILE A 264 13.68 -14.40 -6.41
C ILE A 264 12.48 -15.28 -6.09
N THR A 265 12.57 -16.00 -4.98
CA THR A 265 11.48 -16.79 -4.43
C THR A 265 11.22 -16.33 -3.00
N SER A 266 9.96 -16.14 -2.65
CA SER A 266 9.53 -15.75 -1.33
C SER A 266 8.42 -16.64 -0.83
N PHE A 267 8.55 -17.04 0.43
CA PHE A 267 7.48 -17.66 1.22
C PHE A 267 7.23 -16.80 2.43
N SER A 268 5.98 -16.55 2.77
CA SER A 268 5.63 -15.97 4.05
C SER A 268 4.42 -16.66 4.67
N PHE A 269 4.43 -16.72 5.98
CA PHE A 269 3.34 -17.24 6.79
C PHE A 269 3.03 -16.27 7.92
N ASN A 270 1.77 -15.89 8.02
CA ASN A 270 1.24 -15.01 9.04
C ASN A 270 0.17 -15.75 9.83
N SER A 271 0.26 -15.72 11.14
CA SER A 271 -0.77 -16.25 12.04
C SER A 271 -1.16 -15.18 13.04
N PHE A 272 -2.42 -14.82 13.09
CA PHE A 272 -3.01 -13.85 14.00
C PHE A 272 -4.01 -14.57 14.91
N GLN A 273 -3.85 -14.39 16.23
CA GLN A 273 -4.86 -14.78 17.20
C GLN A 273 -5.86 -13.63 17.39
N ASP A 274 -6.81 -13.80 18.30
CA ASP A 274 -7.80 -12.78 18.62
C ASP A 274 -7.16 -11.47 19.06
N LEU A 275 -7.63 -10.37 18.49
CA LEU A 275 -7.07 -9.05 18.73
C LEU A 275 -7.48 -8.50 20.09
N ARG A 276 -6.48 -8.12 20.89
CA ARG A 276 -6.67 -7.37 22.12
C ARG A 276 -6.71 -5.87 21.86
N SER A 277 -7.82 -5.22 22.19
CA SER A 277 -7.98 -3.77 22.17
C SER A 277 -7.38 -3.11 23.42
N GLY A 278 -7.22 -1.78 23.39
CA GLY A 278 -6.70 -1.04 24.54
C GLY A 278 -7.62 -1.08 25.76
N ALA A 279 -7.04 -1.17 26.94
CA ALA A 279 -7.80 -1.23 28.20
C ALA A 279 -8.25 0.17 28.68
N LYS A 280 -7.49 1.24 28.34
CA LYS A 280 -7.80 2.60 28.82
C LYS A 280 -8.80 3.29 27.90
N ARG A 281 -10.07 3.27 28.31
CA ARG A 281 -11.19 3.93 27.63
C ARG A 281 -11.40 5.36 28.08
N ASN A 282 -12.03 6.15 27.25
CA ASN A 282 -12.45 7.50 27.61
C ASN A 282 -13.52 7.44 28.72
N LYS A 283 -13.41 8.34 29.72
CA LYS A 283 -14.36 8.41 30.85
C LYS A 283 -15.81 8.57 30.42
N ASN A 284 -16.05 9.24 29.29
CA ASN A 284 -17.40 9.47 28.74
C ASN A 284 -17.95 8.25 28.00
N TYR A 285 -17.12 7.23 27.71
CA TYR A 285 -17.49 6.05 26.91
C TYR A 285 -16.87 4.78 27.48
N LYS A 286 -17.12 4.53 28.78
CA LYS A 286 -16.46 3.47 29.57
C LYS A 286 -16.65 2.07 28.99
N ASN A 287 -17.82 1.81 28.39
CA ASN A 287 -18.18 0.50 27.84
C ASN A 287 -17.98 0.38 26.31
N PHE A 288 -17.48 1.43 25.66
CA PHE A 288 -17.35 1.42 24.19
C PHE A 288 -16.34 0.38 23.71
N GLY A 289 -16.83 -0.51 22.86
CA GLY A 289 -16.00 -1.50 22.14
C GLY A 289 -15.53 -2.68 23.01
N PHE A 290 -16.19 -2.97 24.13
CA PHE A 290 -16.01 -4.26 24.81
C PHE A 290 -16.61 -5.41 24.01
N ARG A 291 -16.07 -6.59 24.18
CA ARG A 291 -16.64 -7.87 23.76
C ARG A 291 -17.03 -8.63 25.02
N ASP A 292 -18.27 -8.47 25.47
CA ASP A 292 -18.73 -9.00 26.75
C ASP A 292 -18.93 -10.52 26.71
N GLU A 293 -19.41 -11.01 25.58
CA GLU A 293 -19.75 -12.43 25.36
C GLU A 293 -19.50 -12.84 23.91
N PHE A 294 -19.47 -14.13 23.66
CA PHE A 294 -19.34 -14.72 22.33
C PHE A 294 -20.06 -16.07 22.28
N VAL A 295 -20.34 -16.55 21.08
CA VAL A 295 -21.09 -17.81 20.87
C VAL A 295 -20.12 -18.92 20.53
N ILE A 296 -20.32 -20.10 21.14
CA ILE A 296 -19.69 -21.34 20.75
C ILE A 296 -20.75 -22.41 20.45
N ARG A 297 -20.40 -23.42 19.68
CA ARG A 297 -21.25 -24.60 19.45
C ARG A 297 -20.97 -25.62 20.53
N ASP A 298 -21.99 -26.02 21.26
CA ASP A 298 -21.97 -27.25 22.05
C ASP A 298 -22.31 -28.43 21.13
N HIS A 299 -21.32 -29.23 20.81
CA HIS A 299 -21.48 -30.43 19.96
C HIS A 299 -22.12 -31.60 20.68
N THR A 300 -22.30 -31.55 22.00
CA THR A 300 -22.96 -32.60 22.77
C THR A 300 -24.47 -32.51 22.67
N ASN A 301 -24.97 -31.26 22.75
CA ASN A 301 -26.41 -30.98 22.75
C ASN A 301 -26.87 -30.39 21.41
N ASP A 302 -25.97 -30.16 20.44
CA ASP A 302 -26.23 -29.54 19.15
C ASP A 302 -26.91 -28.16 19.26
N THR A 303 -26.49 -27.37 20.26
CA THR A 303 -26.97 -26.01 20.54
C THR A 303 -25.84 -25.02 20.56
N ASP A 304 -26.18 -23.76 20.36
CA ASP A 304 -25.22 -22.68 20.52
C ASP A 304 -25.30 -22.11 21.93
N GLU A 305 -24.16 -21.95 22.56
CA GLU A 305 -24.04 -21.38 23.89
C GLU A 305 -23.41 -19.99 23.88
N ILE A 306 -23.94 -19.11 24.72
CA ILE A 306 -23.39 -17.77 24.95
C ILE A 306 -22.39 -17.85 26.09
N ILE A 307 -21.14 -17.59 25.82
CA ILE A 307 -20.05 -17.64 26.80
C ILE A 307 -19.65 -16.23 27.19
N ILE A 308 -19.58 -15.96 28.49
CA ILE A 308 -19.06 -14.70 29.02
C ILE A 308 -17.56 -14.59 28.70
N ASN A 309 -17.15 -13.47 28.14
CA ASN A 309 -15.75 -13.22 27.83
C ASN A 309 -15.00 -12.73 29.08
N ASN A 310 -14.16 -13.56 29.65
CA ASN A 310 -13.38 -13.25 30.84
C ASN A 310 -12.45 -12.04 30.67
N ASP A 311 -12.00 -11.77 29.45
CA ASP A 311 -11.26 -10.56 29.09
C ASP A 311 -11.98 -9.77 27.98
N ARG A 312 -12.81 -8.86 28.39
CA ARG A 312 -13.67 -8.03 27.53
C ARG A 312 -12.90 -7.20 26.50
N ASN A 313 -11.56 -7.06 26.64
CA ASN A 313 -10.68 -6.38 25.69
C ASN A 313 -10.27 -7.29 24.52
N ILE A 314 -10.35 -8.62 24.69
CA ILE A 314 -10.07 -9.57 23.62
C ILE A 314 -11.29 -9.66 22.71
N GLN A 315 -11.12 -9.29 21.47
CA GLN A 315 -12.16 -9.32 20.44
C GLN A 315 -12.26 -10.75 19.87
N LYS A 316 -12.98 -11.61 20.58
CA LYS A 316 -13.13 -13.05 20.27
C LYS A 316 -13.63 -13.28 18.85
N PHE A 317 -13.05 -14.28 18.18
CA PHE A 317 -13.26 -14.60 16.77
C PHE A 317 -12.88 -13.42 15.85
N SER A 318 -11.63 -12.97 15.96
CA SER A 318 -11.02 -12.03 15.02
C SER A 318 -9.76 -12.56 14.36
N GLY A 319 -9.18 -13.66 14.88
CA GLY A 319 -7.96 -14.27 14.38
C GLY A 319 -8.10 -14.90 13.00
N TYR A 320 -7.00 -15.01 12.27
CA TYR A 320 -6.87 -15.71 10.98
C TYR A 320 -5.41 -16.05 10.70
N SER A 321 -5.17 -16.84 9.66
CA SER A 321 -3.82 -17.10 9.13
C SER A 321 -3.77 -16.88 7.63
N GLN A 322 -2.56 -16.65 7.10
CA GLN A 322 -2.31 -16.42 5.68
C GLN A 322 -0.96 -16.97 5.28
N LEU A 323 -0.93 -17.57 4.10
CA LEU A 323 0.27 -18.08 3.44
C LEU A 323 0.40 -17.37 2.09
N ASP A 324 1.58 -16.82 1.83
CA ASP A 324 1.90 -16.17 0.55
C ASP A 324 3.14 -16.83 -0.06
N PHE A 325 3.10 -17.02 -1.37
CA PHE A 325 4.20 -17.51 -2.17
C PHE A 325 4.38 -16.64 -3.40
N ILE A 326 5.61 -16.24 -3.67
CA ILE A 326 5.96 -15.47 -4.86
C ILE A 326 7.23 -16.05 -5.46
N ASN A 327 7.21 -16.21 -6.77
CA ASN A 327 8.40 -16.55 -7.54
C ASN A 327 8.50 -15.61 -8.74
N LYS A 328 9.66 -15.00 -8.93
CA LYS A 328 9.96 -14.21 -10.14
C LYS A 328 11.25 -14.69 -10.75
N ILE A 329 11.24 -14.82 -12.07
CA ILE A 329 12.39 -15.21 -12.87
C ILE A 329 12.58 -14.16 -13.97
N ASN A 330 13.77 -13.61 -14.08
CA ASN A 330 14.13 -12.66 -15.12
C ASN A 330 15.16 -13.30 -16.05
N PHE A 331 14.83 -13.42 -17.33
CA PHE A 331 15.68 -13.97 -18.38
C PHE A 331 16.19 -12.84 -19.26
N LYS A 332 17.51 -12.72 -19.37
CA LYS A 332 18.16 -11.83 -20.33
C LYS A 332 18.17 -12.48 -21.70
N ILE A 333 17.30 -12.05 -22.61
CA ILE A 333 17.25 -12.52 -24.00
C ILE A 333 18.47 -11.99 -24.75
N ASN A 334 18.71 -10.67 -24.64
CA ASN A 334 19.90 -10.00 -25.18
C ASN A 334 20.18 -8.72 -24.38
N ASN A 335 21.07 -7.84 -24.85
CA ASN A 335 21.43 -6.63 -24.09
C ASN A 335 20.28 -5.62 -23.96
N ASN A 336 19.29 -5.66 -24.85
CA ASN A 336 18.16 -4.72 -24.87
C ASN A 336 16.83 -5.38 -24.49
N MET A 337 16.79 -6.70 -24.32
CA MET A 337 15.53 -7.44 -24.09
C MET A 337 15.67 -8.39 -22.90
N ASN A 338 14.66 -8.38 -22.05
CA ASN A 338 14.49 -9.35 -20.97
C ASN A 338 13.04 -9.78 -20.83
N LEU A 339 12.84 -11.00 -20.37
CA LEU A 339 11.55 -11.61 -20.06
C LEU A 339 11.47 -11.88 -18.57
N ILE A 340 10.43 -11.35 -17.92
CA ILE A 340 10.15 -11.60 -16.51
C ILE A 340 8.90 -12.45 -16.41
N HIS A 341 9.02 -13.62 -15.77
CA HIS A 341 7.87 -14.45 -15.38
C HIS A 341 7.68 -14.32 -13.87
N GLY A 342 6.45 -14.12 -13.43
CA GLY A 342 6.08 -14.00 -12.02
C GLY A 342 4.87 -14.87 -11.68
N ILE A 343 4.95 -15.59 -10.57
CA ILE A 343 3.85 -16.33 -9.94
C ILE A 343 3.61 -15.73 -8.57
N TYR A 344 2.36 -15.41 -8.26
CA TYR A 344 1.92 -14.82 -6.99
C TYR A 344 0.76 -15.64 -6.46
N LEU A 345 0.90 -16.22 -5.29
CA LEU A 345 -0.12 -17.02 -4.60
C LEU A 345 -0.34 -16.43 -3.21
N SER A 346 -1.60 -16.22 -2.85
CA SER A 346 -2.00 -15.89 -1.49
C SER A 346 -3.21 -16.75 -1.11
N LYS A 347 -3.15 -17.37 0.08
CA LYS A 347 -4.24 -18.17 0.62
C LYS A 347 -4.43 -17.85 2.10
N SER A 348 -5.66 -17.53 2.51
CA SER A 348 -6.00 -17.35 3.92
C SER A 348 -6.73 -18.54 4.50
N SER A 349 -6.77 -18.63 5.84
CA SER A 349 -7.80 -19.37 6.56
C SER A 349 -9.15 -18.62 6.44
N ASN A 350 -10.19 -19.11 7.13
CA ASN A 350 -11.37 -18.32 7.37
C ASN A 350 -11.00 -17.00 8.07
N ILE A 351 -11.64 -15.91 7.65
CA ILE A 351 -11.45 -14.55 8.18
C ILE A 351 -12.76 -14.14 8.84
N PRO A 352 -12.89 -14.26 10.17
CA PRO A 352 -14.12 -13.91 10.85
C PRO A 352 -14.47 -12.44 10.66
N ARG A 353 -15.73 -12.17 10.39
CA ARG A 353 -16.25 -10.83 10.22
C ARG A 353 -16.76 -10.29 11.54
N TYR A 354 -15.86 -9.75 12.32
CA TYR A 354 -16.08 -9.32 13.68
C TYR A 354 -17.27 -8.35 13.83
N ASP A 355 -17.43 -7.39 12.90
CA ASP A 355 -18.54 -6.43 12.91
C ASP A 355 -19.94 -7.07 12.75
N ARG A 356 -20.02 -8.32 12.30
CA ARG A 356 -21.27 -9.09 12.20
C ARG A 356 -21.50 -9.98 13.43
N LEU A 357 -20.45 -10.48 14.03
CA LEU A 357 -20.50 -11.35 15.23
C LEU A 357 -20.88 -10.60 16.51
N ILE A 358 -20.89 -9.26 16.48
CA ILE A 358 -21.31 -8.41 17.61
C ILE A 358 -22.77 -7.93 17.48
N LEU A 359 -23.53 -8.44 16.51
CA LEU A 359 -24.92 -8.04 16.28
C LEU A 359 -25.90 -8.91 17.08
N TYR A 360 -26.97 -8.31 17.53
CA TYR A 360 -28.09 -8.95 18.21
C TYR A 360 -29.38 -8.72 17.42
N ASP A 361 -30.30 -9.70 17.41
CA ASP A 361 -31.64 -9.54 16.84
C ASP A 361 -32.56 -8.81 17.81
N ASN A 362 -32.28 -8.95 19.12
CA ASN A 362 -32.89 -8.22 20.23
C ASN A 362 -31.81 -7.93 21.29
N ILE A 363 -32.15 -7.50 22.48
CA ILE A 363 -31.20 -7.10 23.52
C ILE A 363 -30.30 -8.26 23.98
N ILE A 364 -30.78 -9.51 23.92
CA ILE A 364 -30.12 -10.68 24.53
C ILE A 364 -29.74 -11.78 23.54
N THR A 365 -30.32 -11.83 22.35
CA THR A 365 -30.12 -12.94 21.41
C THR A 365 -29.11 -12.54 20.34
N PRO A 366 -27.90 -13.18 20.30
CA PRO A 366 -26.94 -12.94 19.22
C PRO A 366 -27.58 -13.24 17.87
N LYS A 367 -27.25 -12.44 16.87
CA LYS A 367 -27.78 -12.64 15.51
C LYS A 367 -27.14 -13.80 14.80
N TYR A 368 -25.80 -13.92 14.94
CA TYR A 368 -24.99 -14.92 14.27
C TYR A 368 -24.11 -15.67 15.26
N SER A 369 -24.01 -16.99 15.09
CA SER A 369 -23.01 -17.81 15.73
C SER A 369 -21.71 -17.79 14.93
N GLU A 370 -21.84 -17.79 13.59
CA GLU A 370 -20.71 -17.72 12.68
C GLU A 370 -20.95 -16.72 11.56
N TRP A 371 -19.94 -15.94 11.25
CA TRP A 371 -19.92 -15.11 10.06
C TRP A 371 -18.45 -14.89 9.67
N PHE A 372 -18.03 -15.38 8.49
CA PHE A 372 -16.66 -15.25 8.02
C PHE A 372 -16.57 -15.18 6.49
N TYR A 373 -15.45 -14.64 6.00
CA TYR A 373 -15.01 -14.75 4.63
C TYR A 373 -14.00 -15.89 4.49
N GLY A 374 -13.90 -16.47 3.30
CA GLY A 374 -12.83 -17.39 2.95
C GLY A 374 -13.07 -18.86 3.32
N PRO A 375 -12.06 -19.69 3.06
CA PRO A 375 -10.68 -19.32 2.69
C PRO A 375 -10.61 -18.54 1.39
N ASN A 376 -9.90 -17.39 1.44
CA ASN A 376 -9.64 -16.63 0.24
C ASN A 376 -8.47 -17.24 -0.53
N TYR A 377 -8.55 -17.21 -1.85
CA TYR A 377 -7.51 -17.71 -2.74
C TYR A 377 -7.26 -16.70 -3.85
N PHE A 378 -6.01 -16.34 -4.04
CA PHE A 378 -5.54 -15.49 -5.12
C PHE A 378 -4.32 -16.14 -5.76
N LEU A 379 -4.39 -16.37 -7.06
CA LEU A 379 -3.27 -16.82 -7.88
C LEU A 379 -3.14 -15.91 -9.08
N MET A 380 -1.96 -15.36 -9.31
CA MET A 380 -1.66 -14.60 -10.52
C MET A 380 -0.39 -15.15 -11.18
N ASN A 381 -0.48 -15.41 -12.48
CA ASN A 381 0.66 -15.63 -13.36
C ASN A 381 0.83 -14.40 -14.25
N LYS A 382 2.06 -13.90 -14.34
CA LYS A 382 2.40 -12.73 -15.15
C LYS A 382 3.62 -13.03 -16.00
N ILE A 383 3.56 -12.65 -17.26
CA ILE A 383 4.71 -12.62 -18.18
C ILE A 383 4.88 -11.17 -18.65
N GLN A 384 6.09 -10.64 -18.51
CA GLN A 384 6.45 -9.30 -18.96
C GLN A 384 7.67 -9.37 -19.85
N LEU A 385 7.53 -8.85 -21.06
CA LEU A 385 8.62 -8.64 -22.01
C LEU A 385 8.98 -7.17 -22.05
N ASN A 386 10.23 -6.84 -21.74
CA ASN A 386 10.76 -5.49 -21.86
C ASN A 386 11.73 -5.42 -23.02
N ASN A 387 11.66 -4.35 -23.81
CA ASN A 387 12.61 -4.06 -24.87
C ASN A 387 13.03 -2.58 -24.81
N PHE A 388 14.31 -2.35 -24.72
CA PHE A 388 14.95 -1.03 -24.64
C PHE A 388 15.71 -0.65 -25.94
N LYS A 389 15.41 -1.31 -27.07
CA LYS A 389 15.99 -0.98 -28.37
C LYS A 389 15.29 0.25 -28.95
N LYS A 390 16.03 1.33 -29.10
CA LYS A 390 15.50 2.57 -29.72
C LYS A 390 15.12 2.36 -31.18
N THR A 391 13.93 2.85 -31.53
CA THR A 391 13.38 2.83 -32.89
C THR A 391 12.81 4.22 -33.24
N LYS A 392 12.26 4.36 -34.44
CA LYS A 392 11.56 5.58 -34.83
C LYS A 392 10.32 5.83 -33.96
N TYR A 393 9.63 4.77 -33.53
CA TYR A 393 8.34 4.84 -32.83
C TYR A 393 8.47 4.81 -31.31
N TYR A 394 9.42 4.06 -30.78
CA TYR A 394 9.66 3.94 -29.33
C TYR A 394 11.15 3.84 -29.01
N ASP A 395 11.51 4.21 -27.79
CA ASP A 395 12.82 3.94 -27.19
C ASP A 395 12.77 2.77 -26.21
N ALA A 396 11.59 2.51 -25.66
CA ALA A 396 11.32 1.31 -24.87
C ALA A 396 9.86 0.86 -25.04
N PHE A 397 9.61 -0.43 -24.91
CA PHE A 397 8.27 -0.97 -24.76
C PHE A 397 8.20 -2.08 -23.72
N LYS A 398 7.04 -2.22 -23.09
CA LYS A 398 6.67 -3.32 -22.20
C LYS A 398 5.43 -4.00 -22.73
N PHE A 399 5.49 -5.30 -22.86
CA PHE A 399 4.33 -6.15 -23.07
C PHE A 399 4.09 -6.95 -21.81
N ASN A 400 2.91 -6.85 -21.21
CA ASN A 400 2.50 -7.63 -20.04
C ASN A 400 1.27 -8.46 -20.39
N ILE A 401 1.29 -9.73 -20.05
CA ILE A 401 0.12 -10.59 -20.01
C ILE A 401 -0.01 -11.20 -18.62
N SER A 402 -1.21 -11.19 -18.07
CA SER A 402 -1.48 -11.83 -16.78
C SER A 402 -2.79 -12.61 -16.80
N ASN A 403 -2.79 -13.70 -16.02
CA ASN A 403 -3.97 -14.47 -15.66
C ASN A 403 -4.10 -14.47 -14.15
N GLN A 404 -5.31 -14.18 -13.64
CA GLN A 404 -5.61 -14.23 -12.21
C GLN A 404 -6.78 -15.17 -11.95
N ILE A 405 -6.68 -15.97 -10.90
CA ILE A 405 -7.75 -16.81 -10.37
C ILE A 405 -8.03 -16.34 -8.94
N ILE A 406 -9.24 -15.86 -8.71
CA ILE A 406 -9.66 -15.30 -7.44
C ILE A 406 -10.84 -16.11 -6.93
N LYS A 407 -10.75 -16.63 -5.71
CA LYS A 407 -11.89 -17.27 -5.03
C LYS A 407 -12.16 -16.51 -3.75
N GLU A 408 -13.38 -16.05 -3.63
CA GLU A 408 -13.93 -15.41 -2.44
C GLU A 408 -15.17 -16.16 -1.99
N SER A 409 -15.41 -16.20 -0.68
CA SER A 409 -16.62 -16.82 -0.15
C SER A 409 -17.12 -16.09 1.09
N ARG A 410 -18.38 -16.33 1.41
CA ARG A 410 -19.07 -15.83 2.59
C ARG A 410 -19.87 -16.91 3.21
N HIS A 411 -19.73 -17.02 4.51
CA HIS A 411 -20.36 -18.05 5.31
C HIS A 411 -21.05 -17.38 6.48
N SER A 412 -22.31 -17.76 6.72
CA SER A 412 -23.07 -17.24 7.86
C SER A 412 -24.01 -18.27 8.41
N ARG A 413 -23.98 -18.44 9.72
CA ARG A 413 -24.89 -19.29 10.48
C ARG A 413 -25.54 -18.45 11.58
N ARG A 414 -26.86 -18.46 11.62
CA ARG A 414 -27.62 -17.80 12.67
C ARG A 414 -27.47 -18.52 14.00
N PHE A 415 -27.70 -17.77 15.08
CA PHE A 415 -27.73 -18.33 16.42
C PHE A 415 -28.78 -19.46 16.53
N ASN A 416 -28.38 -20.58 17.10
CA ASN A 416 -29.13 -21.83 17.23
C ASN A 416 -29.62 -22.43 15.89
N SER A 417 -29.06 -22.08 14.77
CA SER A 417 -29.34 -22.73 13.49
C SER A 417 -28.35 -23.84 13.22
N ASN A 418 -28.86 -24.99 12.74
CA ASN A 418 -28.03 -26.07 12.22
C ASN A 418 -27.63 -25.86 10.76
N TYR A 419 -28.05 -24.77 10.14
CA TYR A 419 -27.78 -24.48 8.73
C TYR A 419 -26.81 -23.31 8.56
N ILE A 420 -25.72 -23.55 7.82
CA ILE A 420 -24.78 -22.51 7.39
C ILE A 420 -25.03 -22.16 5.92
N ASN A 421 -25.24 -20.89 5.64
CA ASN A 421 -25.34 -20.35 4.29
C ASN A 421 -23.95 -20.07 3.73
N ASN A 422 -23.63 -20.64 2.57
CA ASN A 422 -22.37 -20.47 1.86
C ASN A 422 -22.63 -19.79 0.53
N ARG A 423 -21.89 -18.72 0.22
CA ARG A 423 -21.90 -18.06 -1.07
C ARG A 423 -20.47 -17.95 -1.57
N ASN A 424 -20.21 -18.56 -2.72
CA ASN A 424 -18.87 -18.74 -3.28
C ASN A 424 -18.80 -18.00 -4.63
N GLU A 425 -17.78 -17.22 -4.80
CA GLU A 425 -17.49 -16.49 -6.02
C GLU A 425 -16.11 -16.90 -6.56
N LYS A 426 -16.07 -17.25 -7.86
CA LYS A 426 -14.84 -17.47 -8.61
C LYS A 426 -14.74 -16.46 -9.73
N VAL A 427 -13.63 -15.76 -9.80
CA VAL A 427 -13.32 -14.80 -10.86
C VAL A 427 -12.03 -15.21 -11.55
N ASP A 428 -12.14 -15.43 -12.86
CA ASP A 428 -10.99 -15.64 -13.75
C ASP A 428 -10.75 -14.34 -14.51
N VAL A 429 -9.54 -13.75 -14.39
CA VAL A 429 -9.18 -12.50 -15.06
C VAL A 429 -8.02 -12.72 -16.01
N ILE A 430 -8.15 -12.24 -17.24
CA ILE A 430 -7.04 -12.16 -18.20
C ILE A 430 -6.85 -10.69 -18.54
N SER A 431 -5.61 -10.21 -18.48
CA SER A 431 -5.29 -8.87 -18.94
C SER A 431 -4.01 -8.85 -19.74
N PHE A 432 -3.94 -7.97 -20.72
CA PHE A 432 -2.68 -7.63 -21.36
C PHE A 432 -2.55 -6.12 -21.58
N ASN A 433 -1.32 -5.65 -21.53
CA ASN A 433 -0.96 -4.27 -21.71
C ASN A 433 0.22 -4.17 -22.67
N LEU A 434 0.14 -3.20 -23.58
CA LEU A 434 1.25 -2.75 -24.40
C LEU A 434 1.54 -1.30 -24.00
N ASP A 435 2.71 -1.03 -23.44
CA ASP A 435 3.08 0.30 -22.97
C ASP A 435 4.38 0.72 -23.67
N PHE A 436 4.38 1.89 -24.31
CA PHE A 436 5.50 2.44 -25.07
C PHE A 436 5.98 3.75 -24.46
N ASP A 437 7.29 3.96 -24.51
CA ASP A 437 7.99 5.19 -24.13
C ASP A 437 8.81 5.68 -25.33
N LYS A 438 8.64 6.95 -25.69
CA LYS A 438 9.45 7.64 -26.71
C LYS A 438 9.98 8.94 -26.18
N LYS A 439 11.30 9.07 -26.13
CA LYS A 439 12.02 10.25 -25.63
C LYS A 439 12.61 11.06 -26.75
N TYR A 440 12.42 12.35 -26.63
CA TYR A 440 13.13 13.37 -27.39
C TYR A 440 13.99 14.21 -26.45
N SER A 441 14.66 15.24 -26.93
CA SER A 441 15.55 16.03 -26.06
C SER A 441 14.83 16.67 -24.86
N ASN A 442 13.64 17.23 -25.09
CA ASN A 442 12.83 17.92 -24.06
C ASN A 442 11.42 17.39 -23.95
N ASP A 443 11.05 16.43 -24.78
CA ASP A 443 9.71 15.89 -24.89
C ASP A 443 9.74 14.38 -24.64
N GLU A 444 8.67 13.87 -24.05
CA GLU A 444 8.50 12.43 -23.82
C GLU A 444 7.04 12.06 -24.08
N ILE A 445 6.82 10.97 -24.80
CA ILE A 445 5.48 10.48 -25.14
C ILE A 445 5.34 9.08 -24.62
N PHE A 446 4.33 8.86 -23.79
CA PHE A 446 3.90 7.56 -23.33
C PHE A 446 2.59 7.21 -24.01
N TYR A 447 2.47 6.02 -24.56
CA TYR A 447 1.22 5.59 -25.17
C TYR A 447 1.07 4.07 -25.04
N GLY A 448 -0.16 3.61 -25.09
CA GLY A 448 -0.37 2.18 -24.90
C GLY A 448 -1.80 1.74 -25.11
N TYR A 449 -1.95 0.43 -25.04
CA TYR A 449 -3.21 -0.28 -25.13
C TYR A 449 -3.36 -1.23 -23.94
N GLU A 450 -4.59 -1.34 -23.43
CA GLU A 450 -4.94 -2.23 -22.33
C GLU A 450 -6.20 -3.01 -22.69
N PHE A 451 -6.17 -4.33 -22.46
CA PHE A 451 -7.31 -5.22 -22.54
C PHE A 451 -7.49 -5.96 -21.22
N ILE A 452 -8.74 -6.07 -20.78
CA ILE A 452 -9.11 -6.78 -19.56
C ILE A 452 -10.34 -7.64 -19.87
N PHE A 453 -10.29 -8.90 -19.46
CA PHE A 453 -11.39 -9.85 -19.52
C PHE A 453 -11.62 -10.44 -18.13
N ASN A 454 -12.88 -10.52 -17.68
CA ASN A 454 -13.27 -11.20 -16.45
C ASN A 454 -14.40 -12.19 -16.76
N ASN A 455 -14.33 -13.36 -16.12
CA ASN A 455 -15.40 -14.34 -16.09
C ASN A 455 -15.73 -14.65 -14.63
N VAL A 456 -17.02 -14.53 -14.26
CA VAL A 456 -17.48 -14.70 -12.88
C VAL A 456 -18.50 -15.80 -12.78
N ASN A 457 -18.26 -16.74 -11.86
CA ASN A 457 -19.21 -17.74 -11.42
C ASN A 457 -19.57 -17.50 -9.96
N SER A 458 -20.85 -17.53 -9.63
CA SER A 458 -21.37 -17.33 -8.27
C SER A 458 -22.37 -18.42 -7.92
N GLU A 459 -22.17 -19.05 -6.76
CA GLU A 459 -22.97 -20.16 -6.28
C GLU A 459 -23.40 -19.92 -4.84
N GLY A 460 -24.61 -20.45 -4.48
CA GLY A 460 -25.11 -20.42 -3.12
C GLY A 460 -25.59 -21.79 -2.70
N ASN A 461 -25.17 -22.23 -1.52
CA ASN A 461 -25.70 -23.43 -0.87
C ASN A 461 -25.88 -23.22 0.62
N ARG A 462 -26.79 -23.99 1.20
CA ARG A 462 -27.07 -24.05 2.63
C ARG A 462 -26.83 -25.47 3.10
N ASN A 463 -25.83 -25.68 3.95
CA ASN A 463 -25.44 -26.96 4.45
C ASN A 463 -25.91 -27.12 5.89
N ASN A 464 -26.44 -28.31 6.20
CA ASN A 464 -26.70 -28.70 7.58
C ASN A 464 -25.37 -29.15 8.21
N ILE A 465 -25.01 -28.55 9.38
CA ILE A 465 -23.75 -28.88 10.09
C ILE A 465 -23.79 -30.23 10.84
N LEU A 466 -24.96 -30.88 10.94
CA LEU A 466 -25.14 -32.16 11.64
C LEU A 466 -25.15 -33.36 10.70
N ASN A 467 -25.40 -33.15 9.40
CA ASN A 467 -25.47 -34.18 8.39
C ASN A 467 -25.01 -33.65 7.03
N ASP A 468 -25.00 -34.44 5.99
CA ASP A 468 -24.55 -34.11 4.66
C ASP A 468 -25.61 -33.39 3.80
N GLU A 469 -26.74 -32.93 4.41
CA GLU A 469 -27.79 -32.25 3.69
C GLU A 469 -27.30 -30.91 3.15
N SER A 470 -27.48 -30.71 1.85
CA SER A 470 -27.11 -29.46 1.16
C SER A 470 -28.28 -29.00 0.28
N LEU A 471 -28.74 -27.77 0.54
CA LEU A 471 -29.82 -27.14 -0.21
C LEU A 471 -29.24 -25.98 -1.02
N LYS A 472 -29.72 -25.80 -2.24
CA LYS A 472 -29.39 -24.64 -3.06
C LYS A 472 -30.05 -23.38 -2.52
N ILE A 473 -29.33 -22.29 -2.48
CA ILE A 473 -29.86 -20.96 -2.10
C ILE A 473 -29.42 -19.92 -3.12
N SER A 474 -29.98 -18.72 -3.03
CA SER A 474 -29.57 -17.59 -3.88
C SER A 474 -28.09 -17.29 -3.73
N SER A 475 -27.39 -17.19 -4.85
CA SER A 475 -26.03 -16.66 -4.93
C SER A 475 -26.00 -15.15 -4.71
N ARG A 476 -24.81 -14.59 -4.49
CA ARG A 476 -24.67 -13.13 -4.35
C ARG A 476 -24.80 -12.39 -5.68
N TYR A 477 -24.21 -12.93 -6.72
CA TYR A 477 -24.24 -12.41 -8.08
C TYR A 477 -25.04 -13.37 -8.98
N PRO A 478 -25.43 -12.96 -10.18
CA PRO A 478 -26.22 -13.80 -11.08
C PRO A 478 -25.63 -15.19 -11.31
N ALA A 479 -26.38 -16.23 -11.00
CA ALA A 479 -25.95 -17.62 -11.09
C ALA A 479 -25.77 -18.13 -12.53
N GLY A 480 -26.35 -17.45 -13.52
CA GLY A 480 -26.16 -17.76 -14.94
C GLY A 480 -24.80 -17.37 -15.51
N GLY A 481 -23.91 -16.80 -14.65
CA GLY A 481 -22.58 -16.35 -15.03
C GLY A 481 -22.53 -14.91 -15.51
N THR A 482 -21.33 -14.31 -15.43
CA THR A 482 -21.08 -12.93 -15.90
C THR A 482 -19.76 -12.86 -16.64
N VAL A 483 -19.79 -12.22 -17.81
CA VAL A 483 -18.61 -11.91 -18.62
C VAL A 483 -18.44 -10.39 -18.71
N TYR A 484 -17.21 -9.94 -18.61
CA TYR A 484 -16.84 -8.54 -18.76
C TYR A 484 -15.57 -8.42 -19.57
N TYR A 485 -15.54 -7.48 -20.50
CA TYR A 485 -14.32 -7.09 -21.19
C TYR A 485 -14.22 -5.57 -21.36
N SER A 486 -12.99 -5.08 -21.42
CA SER A 486 -12.70 -3.67 -21.59
C SER A 486 -11.49 -3.48 -22.48
N ASN A 487 -11.58 -2.51 -23.38
CA ASN A 487 -10.52 -2.07 -24.28
C ASN A 487 -10.21 -0.60 -24.03
N SER A 488 -8.94 -0.24 -24.03
CA SER A 488 -8.54 1.13 -23.80
C SER A 488 -7.29 1.50 -24.57
N LEU A 489 -7.28 2.73 -25.07
CA LEU A 489 -6.11 3.38 -25.65
C LEU A 489 -5.79 4.63 -24.82
N TYR A 490 -4.51 4.87 -24.58
CA TYR A 490 -4.07 6.09 -23.88
C TYR A 490 -2.82 6.67 -24.52
N ILE A 491 -2.68 7.97 -24.37
CA ILE A 491 -1.50 8.75 -24.71
C ILE A 491 -1.24 9.81 -23.65
N SER A 492 0.00 10.00 -23.28
CA SER A 492 0.46 11.06 -22.39
C SER A 492 1.68 11.72 -22.99
N TYR A 493 1.65 13.04 -23.09
CA TYR A 493 2.73 13.87 -23.62
C TYR A 493 3.29 14.73 -22.51
N LYS A 494 4.58 14.66 -22.30
CA LYS A 494 5.35 15.42 -21.32
C LYS A 494 6.35 16.32 -22.04
N LYS A 495 6.41 17.57 -21.61
CA LYS A 495 7.33 18.57 -22.16
C LYS A 495 8.05 19.34 -21.06
N LYS A 496 9.37 19.48 -21.23
CA LYS A 496 10.21 20.32 -20.39
C LYS A 496 10.63 21.58 -21.12
N ILE A 497 10.24 22.73 -20.57
CA ILE A 497 10.63 24.05 -21.09
C ILE A 497 11.34 24.81 -19.98
N GLY A 498 12.66 24.78 -19.97
CA GLY A 498 13.46 25.37 -18.91
C GLY A 498 13.11 24.78 -17.52
N LYS A 499 12.48 25.59 -16.67
CA LYS A 499 12.05 25.21 -15.32
C LYS A 499 10.60 24.69 -15.24
N ILE A 500 9.89 24.67 -16.36
CA ILE A 500 8.49 24.24 -16.45
C ILE A 500 8.43 22.83 -17.02
N PHE A 501 7.69 21.96 -16.34
CA PHE A 501 7.30 20.64 -16.81
C PHE A 501 5.80 20.65 -17.05
N SER A 502 5.36 20.22 -18.21
CA SER A 502 3.95 20.06 -18.55
C SER A 502 3.65 18.59 -18.85
N ASN A 503 2.48 18.14 -18.48
CA ASN A 503 1.95 16.81 -18.80
C ASN A 503 0.51 16.95 -19.29
N ILE A 504 0.22 16.35 -20.43
CA ILE A 504 -1.14 16.27 -21.01
C ILE A 504 -1.39 14.83 -21.36
N GLY A 505 -2.47 14.25 -20.84
CA GLY A 505 -2.82 12.87 -21.10
C GLY A 505 -4.29 12.71 -21.49
N LEU A 506 -4.54 11.74 -22.34
CA LEU A 506 -5.89 11.35 -22.80
C LEU A 506 -6.02 9.82 -22.83
N ARG A 507 -7.20 9.34 -22.50
CA ARG A 507 -7.57 7.92 -22.60
C ARG A 507 -9.01 7.78 -23.08
N GLY A 508 -9.22 6.89 -24.03
CA GLY A 508 -10.52 6.34 -24.40
C GLY A 508 -10.66 4.92 -23.84
N ASN A 509 -11.81 4.62 -23.29
CA ASN A 509 -12.16 3.30 -22.74
C ASN A 509 -13.52 2.87 -23.25
N SER A 510 -13.64 1.61 -23.66
CA SER A 510 -14.90 0.95 -23.96
C SER A 510 -14.98 -0.34 -23.17
N SER A 511 -16.13 -0.60 -22.56
CA SER A 511 -16.35 -1.84 -21.80
C SER A 511 -17.75 -2.39 -22.01
N ASN A 512 -17.84 -3.71 -21.94
CA ASN A 512 -19.07 -4.47 -22.02
C ASN A 512 -19.17 -5.42 -20.83
N LEU A 513 -20.35 -5.52 -20.23
CA LEU A 513 -20.69 -6.48 -19.18
C LEU A 513 -21.98 -7.20 -19.57
N GLU A 514 -21.91 -8.51 -19.60
CA GLU A 514 -23.05 -9.40 -19.86
C GLU A 514 -23.24 -10.33 -18.68
N SER A 515 -24.44 -10.36 -18.11
CA SER A 515 -24.74 -11.18 -16.94
C SER A 515 -26.12 -11.82 -17.08
N LYS A 516 -26.19 -13.13 -16.85
CA LYS A 516 -27.42 -13.90 -16.97
C LYS A 516 -28.02 -14.17 -15.61
N LEU A 517 -29.27 -13.73 -15.39
CA LEU A 517 -30.02 -13.99 -14.19
C LEU A 517 -30.80 -15.29 -14.31
N THR A 518 -30.98 -15.97 -13.20
CA THR A 518 -31.87 -17.14 -13.11
C THR A 518 -33.06 -16.78 -12.22
N ASN A 519 -34.26 -17.21 -12.63
CA ASN A 519 -35.49 -16.98 -11.84
C ASN A 519 -35.74 -18.07 -10.78
N GLU A 520 -34.69 -18.80 -10.41
CA GLU A 520 -34.82 -19.90 -9.44
C GLU A 520 -35.24 -19.45 -8.03
N PHE A 521 -34.76 -18.27 -7.59
CA PHE A 521 -35.03 -17.74 -6.24
C PHE A 521 -35.81 -16.42 -6.24
N PHE A 522 -35.66 -15.64 -7.30
CA PHE A 522 -36.30 -14.33 -7.45
C PHE A 522 -36.80 -14.17 -8.88
N ASN A 523 -38.04 -13.78 -9.04
CA ASN A 523 -38.63 -13.47 -10.35
C ASN A 523 -38.22 -12.07 -10.78
N PHE A 524 -37.02 -11.94 -11.36
CA PHE A 524 -36.55 -10.67 -11.88
C PHE A 524 -37.37 -10.24 -13.10
N PRO A 525 -37.61 -8.91 -13.28
CA PRO A 525 -38.34 -8.39 -14.45
C PRO A 525 -37.50 -8.46 -15.73
N PHE A 526 -36.27 -8.96 -15.68
CA PHE A 526 -35.34 -9.14 -16.80
C PHE A 526 -34.51 -10.40 -16.58
N SER A 527 -34.14 -11.08 -17.68
CA SER A 527 -33.37 -12.33 -17.67
C SER A 527 -31.85 -12.09 -17.77
N GLU A 528 -31.44 -10.91 -18.21
CA GLU A 528 -30.05 -10.55 -18.42
C GLU A 528 -29.78 -9.07 -18.14
N ILE A 529 -28.52 -8.78 -17.82
CA ILE A 529 -27.99 -7.43 -17.70
C ILE A 529 -26.94 -7.26 -18.78
N ASN A 530 -27.17 -6.33 -19.70
CA ASN A 530 -26.24 -5.97 -20.77
C ASN A 530 -25.86 -4.50 -20.63
N LEU A 531 -24.61 -4.23 -20.26
CA LEU A 531 -24.13 -2.88 -20.09
C LEU A 531 -22.96 -2.59 -21.03
N ASN A 532 -23.17 -1.68 -21.95
CA ASN A 532 -22.13 -1.14 -22.82
C ASN A 532 -21.79 0.29 -22.38
N THR A 533 -20.55 0.57 -22.01
CA THR A 533 -20.15 1.91 -21.61
C THR A 533 -18.91 2.36 -22.37
N SER A 534 -18.86 3.64 -22.69
CA SER A 534 -17.67 4.32 -23.20
C SER A 534 -17.37 5.52 -22.33
N SER A 535 -16.10 5.76 -22.06
CA SER A 535 -15.68 6.88 -21.23
C SER A 535 -14.37 7.46 -21.72
N PHE A 536 -14.25 8.78 -21.59
CA PHE A 536 -13.02 9.49 -21.85
C PHE A 536 -12.47 10.08 -20.57
N SER A 537 -11.17 10.02 -20.39
CA SER A 537 -10.47 10.70 -19.30
C SER A 537 -9.28 11.47 -19.82
N GLY A 538 -8.96 12.56 -19.12
CA GLY A 538 -7.86 13.43 -19.48
C GLY A 538 -7.23 14.08 -18.26
N ASN A 539 -6.00 14.53 -18.40
CA ASN A 539 -5.32 15.35 -17.41
C ASN A 539 -4.45 16.41 -18.09
N VAL A 540 -4.33 17.54 -17.41
CA VAL A 540 -3.38 18.60 -17.75
C VAL A 540 -2.69 19.01 -16.46
N GLY A 541 -1.38 18.96 -16.44
CA GLY A 541 -0.56 19.33 -15.29
C GLY A 541 0.58 20.25 -15.70
N LEU A 542 0.86 21.23 -14.84
CA LEU A 542 2.01 22.11 -14.95
C LEU A 542 2.78 22.08 -13.64
N ARG A 543 4.09 21.97 -13.73
CA ARG A 543 5.02 22.09 -12.61
C ARG A 543 6.09 23.11 -12.95
N TYR A 544 6.25 24.10 -12.10
CA TYR A 544 7.33 25.06 -12.16
C TYR A 544 8.33 24.79 -11.03
N ASN A 545 9.57 24.50 -11.36
CA ASN A 545 10.65 24.27 -10.40
C ASN A 545 11.57 25.50 -10.35
N ASN A 546 11.68 26.08 -9.17
CA ASN A 546 12.72 27.07 -8.85
C ASN A 546 13.65 26.47 -7.80
N LYS A 547 14.84 26.99 -7.59
CA LYS A 547 15.94 26.43 -6.78
C LYS A 547 15.50 25.57 -5.58
N ASN A 548 14.61 26.10 -4.73
CA ASN A 548 14.14 25.43 -3.52
C ASN A 548 12.61 25.25 -3.50
N SER A 549 11.89 25.77 -4.47
CA SER A 549 10.42 25.79 -4.49
C SER A 549 9.91 25.15 -5.76
N SER A 550 8.80 24.44 -5.65
CA SER A 550 8.06 23.91 -6.78
C SER A 550 6.57 24.21 -6.61
N PHE A 551 5.95 24.64 -7.67
CA PHE A 551 4.52 24.90 -7.77
C PHE A 551 3.93 23.93 -8.78
N LYS A 552 2.85 23.24 -8.42
CA LYS A 552 2.14 22.33 -9.33
C LYS A 552 0.67 22.73 -9.38
N ILE A 553 0.14 22.76 -10.57
CA ILE A 553 -1.31 22.91 -10.82
C ILE A 553 -1.70 21.76 -11.71
N GLN A 554 -2.79 21.09 -11.34
CA GLN A 554 -3.30 19.95 -12.09
C GLN A 554 -4.81 19.96 -12.19
N TYR A 555 -5.30 19.77 -13.39
CA TYR A 555 -6.66 19.33 -13.66
C TYR A 555 -6.63 17.88 -14.11
N SER A 556 -7.51 17.04 -13.58
CA SER A 556 -7.68 15.67 -14.03
C SER A 556 -9.15 15.26 -13.97
N ASN A 557 -9.57 14.58 -15.01
CA ASN A 557 -10.86 13.94 -15.11
C ASN A 557 -10.69 12.43 -14.95
N GLY A 558 -11.58 11.79 -14.21
CA GLY A 558 -11.59 10.35 -14.00
C GLY A 558 -13.00 9.79 -14.10
N PHE A 559 -13.09 8.50 -14.35
CA PHE A 559 -14.35 7.78 -14.43
C PHE A 559 -14.30 6.43 -13.70
N ARG A 560 -15.49 5.93 -13.35
CA ARG A 560 -15.70 4.56 -12.86
C ARG A 560 -16.90 3.96 -13.55
N SER A 561 -16.68 2.93 -14.34
CA SER A 561 -17.75 2.13 -14.91
C SER A 561 -18.42 1.31 -13.81
N PRO A 562 -19.77 1.17 -13.82
CA PRO A 562 -20.44 0.25 -12.93
C PRO A 562 -19.90 -1.17 -13.10
N ASN A 563 -19.69 -1.84 -12.00
CA ASN A 563 -19.23 -3.22 -11.98
C ASN A 563 -20.36 -4.19 -11.55
N LEU A 564 -20.09 -5.47 -11.51
CA LEU A 564 -21.10 -6.47 -11.14
C LEU A 564 -21.59 -6.28 -9.69
N ASP A 565 -20.76 -5.80 -8.76
CA ASP A 565 -21.20 -5.47 -7.39
C ASP A 565 -22.20 -4.29 -7.36
N ASP A 566 -22.18 -3.43 -8.35
CA ASP A 566 -23.16 -2.35 -8.49
C ASP A 566 -24.44 -2.82 -9.18
N LEU A 567 -24.31 -3.55 -10.30
CA LEU A 567 -25.39 -3.88 -11.23
C LEU A 567 -26.22 -5.10 -10.83
N GLY A 568 -25.56 -6.17 -10.38
CA GLY A 568 -26.12 -7.53 -10.38
C GLY A 568 -26.26 -8.19 -9.00
N LYS A 569 -25.92 -7.51 -7.90
CA LYS A 569 -25.97 -8.18 -6.61
C LYS A 569 -27.38 -8.26 -6.03
N VAL A 570 -27.65 -9.41 -5.40
CA VAL A 570 -28.73 -9.55 -4.41
C VAL A 570 -28.06 -9.79 -3.07
N PHE A 571 -28.15 -8.86 -2.16
CA PHE A 571 -27.33 -8.91 -0.94
C PHE A 571 -27.92 -8.13 0.24
N ASP A 572 -27.94 -8.76 1.42
CA ASP A 572 -28.13 -8.06 2.70
C ASP A 572 -26.92 -7.14 2.96
N SER A 573 -27.08 -5.88 2.66
CA SER A 573 -26.06 -4.87 2.85
C SER A 573 -25.89 -4.47 4.32
N GLU A 574 -27.01 -4.47 5.03
CA GLU A 574 -27.18 -4.12 6.44
C GLU A 574 -28.36 -4.92 6.98
N PRO A 575 -28.44 -5.20 8.28
CA PRO A 575 -29.56 -5.95 8.83
C PRO A 575 -30.91 -5.36 8.44
N GLY A 576 -31.76 -6.15 7.79
CA GLY A 576 -33.08 -5.73 7.34
C GLY A 576 -33.11 -4.84 6.08
N ASN A 577 -32.01 -4.71 5.33
CA ASN A 577 -31.95 -3.97 4.07
C ASN A 577 -31.26 -4.80 2.98
N ILE A 578 -31.97 -5.11 1.92
CA ILE A 578 -31.48 -5.85 0.76
C ILE A 578 -31.23 -4.92 -0.43
N ILE A 579 -30.14 -5.10 -1.12
CA ILE A 579 -29.89 -4.44 -2.41
C ILE A 579 -30.29 -5.39 -3.51
N ILE A 580 -31.07 -4.91 -4.48
CA ILE A 580 -31.49 -5.63 -5.67
C ILE A 580 -30.73 -5.12 -6.92
N PRO A 581 -30.67 -5.93 -7.99
CA PRO A 581 -30.03 -5.55 -9.26
C PRO A 581 -30.66 -4.30 -9.91
N ASN A 582 -29.80 -3.51 -10.57
CA ASN A 582 -30.21 -2.43 -11.47
C ASN A 582 -29.37 -2.47 -12.75
N ALA A 583 -30.04 -2.75 -13.89
CA ALA A 583 -29.41 -2.86 -15.19
C ALA A 583 -29.07 -1.49 -15.84
N ASN A 584 -29.58 -0.38 -15.33
CA ASN A 584 -29.57 0.94 -15.99
C ASN A 584 -28.55 1.91 -15.36
N LEU A 585 -27.44 1.40 -14.83
CA LEU A 585 -26.42 2.25 -14.26
C LEU A 585 -25.48 2.81 -15.32
N GLU A 586 -25.05 4.05 -15.13
CA GLU A 586 -24.08 4.76 -15.95
C GLU A 586 -22.75 4.98 -15.21
N PRO A 587 -21.65 5.27 -15.93
CA PRO A 587 -20.39 5.62 -15.30
C PRO A 587 -20.46 6.85 -14.39
N GLU A 588 -19.76 6.78 -13.25
CA GLU A 588 -19.48 7.94 -12.42
C GLU A 588 -18.30 8.73 -13.01
N HIS A 589 -18.34 10.07 -12.88
CA HIS A 589 -17.28 10.95 -13.34
C HIS A 589 -16.83 11.92 -12.26
N VAL A 590 -15.52 12.15 -12.19
CA VAL A 590 -14.93 13.16 -11.31
C VAL A 590 -14.14 14.18 -12.12
N ASN A 591 -14.17 15.42 -11.64
CA ASN A 591 -13.27 16.50 -12.07
C ASN A 591 -12.49 16.96 -10.85
N ASN A 592 -11.19 16.87 -10.90
CA ASN A 592 -10.29 17.23 -9.80
C ASN A 592 -9.44 18.43 -10.19
N TYR A 593 -9.40 19.39 -9.31
CA TYR A 593 -8.54 20.57 -9.37
C TYR A 593 -7.58 20.51 -8.19
N GLU A 594 -6.30 20.61 -8.46
CA GLU A 594 -5.27 20.45 -7.44
C GLU A 594 -4.19 21.50 -7.56
N PHE A 595 -3.77 22.02 -6.42
CA PHE A 595 -2.63 22.91 -6.28
C PHE A 595 -1.67 22.34 -5.24
N ASN A 596 -0.37 22.22 -5.60
CA ASN A 596 0.68 21.82 -4.69
C ASN A 596 1.76 22.89 -4.62
N TYR A 597 2.19 23.19 -3.41
CA TYR A 597 3.38 23.97 -3.13
C TYR A 597 4.39 23.11 -2.38
N GLU A 598 5.58 22.97 -2.95
CA GLU A 598 6.69 22.25 -2.35
C GLU A 598 7.83 23.24 -2.10
N PHE A 599 8.38 23.19 -0.90
CA PHE A 599 9.60 23.92 -0.55
C PHE A 599 10.60 22.93 0.06
N GLN A 600 11.81 22.87 -0.48
CA GLN A 600 12.82 21.93 -0.06
C GLN A 600 14.20 22.59 -0.02
N THR A 601 14.87 22.42 1.10
CA THR A 601 16.29 22.73 1.31
C THR A 601 16.99 21.49 1.88
N ASN A 602 18.28 21.57 2.13
CA ASN A 602 19.02 20.46 2.78
C ASN A 602 18.50 20.12 4.18
N LYS A 603 17.88 21.09 4.88
CA LYS A 603 17.39 20.91 6.26
C LYS A 603 15.88 20.81 6.37
N PHE A 604 15.13 21.27 5.39
CA PHE A 604 13.71 21.51 5.52
C PHE A 604 12.96 21.10 4.26
N LYS A 605 11.85 20.37 4.39
CA LYS A 605 10.94 20.03 3.30
C LYS A 605 9.51 20.23 3.74
N VAL A 606 8.73 20.97 2.95
CA VAL A 606 7.29 21.16 3.14
C VAL A 606 6.59 20.85 1.84
N ILE A 607 5.48 20.14 1.92
CA ILE A 607 4.58 19.91 0.80
C ILE A 607 3.17 20.26 1.27
N ASN A 608 2.55 21.24 0.65
CA ASN A 608 1.17 21.63 0.86
C ASN A 608 0.35 21.26 -0.36
N THR A 609 -0.77 20.63 -0.16
CA THR A 609 -1.70 20.23 -1.21
C THR A 609 -3.10 20.74 -0.88
N LEU A 610 -3.70 21.47 -1.80
CA LEU A 610 -5.11 21.84 -1.79
C LEU A 610 -5.79 21.11 -2.95
N PHE A 611 -6.96 20.59 -2.73
CA PHE A 611 -7.72 19.91 -3.78
C PHE A 611 -9.22 20.18 -3.66
N TYR A 612 -9.87 20.20 -4.82
CA TYR A 612 -11.32 20.26 -4.98
C TYR A 612 -11.75 19.25 -6.03
N VAL A 613 -12.66 18.35 -5.65
CA VAL A 613 -13.17 17.28 -6.53
C VAL A 613 -14.67 17.44 -6.67
N LYS A 614 -15.15 17.49 -7.90
CA LYS A 614 -16.58 17.46 -8.23
C LYS A 614 -16.91 16.06 -8.76
N LEU A 615 -17.79 15.35 -8.06
CA LEU A 615 -18.32 14.04 -8.46
C LEU A 615 -19.68 14.25 -9.09
N ASN A 616 -19.84 13.74 -10.30
CA ASN A 616 -21.10 13.78 -11.05
C ASN A 616 -21.55 12.36 -11.32
N ASN A 617 -22.86 12.18 -11.43
CA ASN A 617 -23.48 10.90 -11.75
C ASN A 617 -23.11 9.80 -10.76
N ALA A 618 -22.91 10.17 -9.48
CA ALA A 618 -22.51 9.24 -8.44
C ALA A 618 -23.53 8.13 -8.29
N ILE A 619 -23.04 6.90 -8.20
CA ILE A 619 -23.87 5.74 -7.85
C ILE A 619 -24.12 5.79 -6.35
N ILE A 620 -25.39 6.02 -5.99
CA ILE A 620 -25.86 6.15 -4.62
C ILE A 620 -26.94 5.11 -4.34
N ARG A 621 -27.14 4.80 -3.06
CA ARG A 621 -28.17 3.90 -2.61
C ARG A 621 -29.44 4.70 -2.35
N THR A 622 -30.54 4.24 -2.94
CA THR A 622 -31.89 4.79 -2.75
C THR A 622 -32.85 3.70 -2.27
N GLU A 623 -34.01 4.06 -1.79
CA GLU A 623 -35.13 3.14 -1.64
C GLU A 623 -35.54 2.62 -3.01
N GLY A 624 -35.99 1.37 -3.07
CA GLY A 624 -36.37 0.70 -4.30
C GLY A 624 -37.59 -0.17 -4.12
N GLU A 625 -38.12 -0.64 -5.22
CA GLU A 625 -39.26 -1.58 -5.25
C GLU A 625 -38.90 -2.80 -6.10
N PHE A 626 -39.40 -3.95 -5.72
CA PHE A 626 -39.28 -5.18 -6.47
C PHE A 626 -40.65 -5.82 -6.70
N ASN A 627 -41.08 -5.89 -7.95
CA ASN A 627 -42.43 -6.36 -8.34
C ASN A 627 -43.54 -5.65 -7.56
N GLY A 628 -43.42 -4.31 -7.42
CA GLY A 628 -44.41 -3.46 -6.74
C GLY A 628 -44.40 -3.58 -5.20
N LYS A 629 -43.41 -4.19 -4.59
CA LYS A 629 -43.22 -4.31 -3.14
C LYS A 629 -41.97 -3.58 -2.71
N ASP A 630 -42.04 -2.91 -1.55
CA ASP A 630 -40.92 -2.20 -0.90
C ASP A 630 -40.06 -3.12 -0.02
N SER A 631 -40.49 -4.36 0.20
CA SER A 631 -39.84 -5.33 1.07
C SER A 631 -39.99 -6.76 0.54
N ILE A 632 -38.97 -7.61 0.76
CA ILE A 632 -38.96 -9.05 0.43
C ILE A 632 -38.37 -9.86 1.57
N VAL A 633 -38.72 -11.15 1.64
CA VAL A 633 -38.08 -12.09 2.55
C VAL A 633 -36.77 -12.54 1.95
N TYR A 634 -35.66 -12.29 2.66
CA TYR A 634 -34.31 -12.72 2.28
C TYR A 634 -33.63 -13.44 3.45
N ASP A 635 -33.17 -14.68 3.21
CA ASP A 635 -32.58 -15.55 4.25
C ASP A 635 -33.50 -15.66 5.52
N GLY A 636 -34.84 -15.68 5.31
CA GLY A 636 -35.83 -15.79 6.37
C GLY A 636 -36.18 -14.50 7.11
N ILE A 637 -35.67 -13.33 6.64
CA ILE A 637 -35.97 -12.02 7.23
C ILE A 637 -36.68 -11.14 6.22
N LEU A 638 -37.77 -10.50 6.67
CA LEU A 638 -38.37 -9.41 5.91
C LEU A 638 -37.41 -8.24 5.86
N SER A 639 -36.97 -7.91 4.65
CA SER A 639 -35.92 -6.91 4.39
C SER A 639 -36.45 -5.81 3.47
N LYS A 640 -36.20 -4.55 3.83
CA LYS A 640 -36.52 -3.38 3.02
C LYS A 640 -35.67 -3.36 1.76
N ILE A 641 -36.30 -3.04 0.63
CA ILE A 641 -35.59 -3.03 -0.66
C ILE A 641 -34.85 -1.71 -0.87
N GLN A 642 -33.63 -1.82 -1.28
CA GLN A 642 -32.78 -0.73 -1.73
C GLN A 642 -32.24 -1.03 -3.13
N GLN A 643 -31.97 0.01 -3.90
CA GLN A 643 -31.38 -0.07 -5.23
C GLN A 643 -30.24 0.93 -5.38
N LEU A 644 -29.27 0.60 -6.21
CA LEU A 644 -28.25 1.55 -6.62
C LEU A 644 -28.73 2.33 -7.83
N ASN A 645 -28.63 3.65 -7.79
CA ASN A 645 -29.05 4.55 -8.87
C ASN A 645 -27.99 5.63 -9.11
N ASN A 646 -27.88 6.11 -10.35
CA ASN A 646 -27.16 7.32 -10.69
C ASN A 646 -27.95 8.56 -10.31
N GLY A 647 -27.28 9.69 -10.21
CA GLY A 647 -27.92 10.99 -9.95
C GLY A 647 -27.25 11.77 -8.85
N GLY A 648 -26.37 11.12 -8.08
CA GLY A 648 -25.61 11.80 -7.06
C GLY A 648 -24.71 12.88 -7.64
N LYS A 649 -24.79 14.10 -7.10
CA LYS A 649 -23.83 15.18 -7.31
C LYS A 649 -23.18 15.48 -5.97
N ALA A 650 -21.88 15.36 -5.90
CA ALA A 650 -21.15 15.62 -4.68
C ALA A 650 -19.88 16.42 -4.96
N TYR A 651 -19.37 17.03 -3.93
CA TYR A 651 -18.04 17.62 -3.97
C TYR A 651 -17.24 17.20 -2.74
N VAL A 652 -15.93 17.12 -2.95
CA VAL A 652 -14.97 16.86 -1.88
C VAL A 652 -13.88 17.92 -1.99
N TYR A 653 -13.52 18.53 -0.88
CA TYR A 653 -12.36 19.42 -0.85
C TYR A 653 -11.56 19.17 0.42
N GLY A 654 -10.31 19.51 0.35
CA GLY A 654 -9.43 19.24 1.47
C GLY A 654 -8.04 19.82 1.31
N PHE A 655 -7.31 19.58 2.37
CA PHE A 655 -5.94 20.03 2.53
C PHE A 655 -5.09 18.89 3.10
N SER A 656 -3.85 18.78 2.62
CA SER A 656 -2.85 17.95 3.27
C SER A 656 -1.51 18.67 3.31
N ASN A 657 -0.80 18.49 4.42
CA ASN A 657 0.53 19.02 4.62
C ASN A 657 1.47 17.90 5.04
N PHE A 658 2.62 17.87 4.44
CA PHE A 658 3.79 17.11 4.88
C PHE A 658 4.90 18.09 5.23
N PHE A 659 5.50 17.88 6.38
CA PHE A 659 6.59 18.70 6.88
C PHE A 659 7.70 17.80 7.42
N LYS A 660 8.94 18.09 7.02
CA LYS A 660 10.13 17.40 7.52
C LYS A 660 11.23 18.41 7.80
N ILE A 661 11.86 18.28 8.96
CA ILE A 661 13.01 19.09 9.34
C ILE A 661 14.13 18.20 9.89
N LYS A 662 15.34 18.40 9.39
CA LYS A 662 16.57 17.87 9.99
C LYS A 662 17.02 18.85 11.06
N LEU A 663 16.75 18.54 12.33
CA LEU A 663 17.16 19.37 13.46
C LEU A 663 18.69 19.46 13.55
N ASN A 664 19.35 18.31 13.27
CA ASN A 664 20.80 18.20 13.10
C ASN A 664 21.12 16.93 12.28
N THR A 665 22.36 16.45 12.30
CA THR A 665 22.80 15.27 11.56
C THR A 665 22.16 13.97 12.01
N VAL A 666 21.64 13.90 13.23
CA VAL A 666 21.09 12.67 13.82
C VAL A 666 19.58 12.74 14.10
N PHE A 667 19.01 13.94 14.30
CA PHE A 667 17.60 14.11 14.63
C PHE A 667 16.79 14.64 13.45
N ASN A 668 15.69 13.93 13.12
CA ASN A 668 14.71 14.34 12.13
C ASN A 668 13.32 14.41 12.77
N LEU A 669 12.58 15.46 12.44
CA LEU A 669 11.19 15.64 12.80
C LEU A 669 10.35 15.57 11.52
N GLU A 670 9.32 14.72 11.50
CA GLU A 670 8.35 14.60 10.41
C GLU A 670 6.94 14.79 10.94
N HIS A 671 6.11 15.53 10.22
CA HIS A 671 4.70 15.73 10.54
C HIS A 671 3.86 15.57 9.28
N THR A 672 2.72 14.92 9.43
CA THR A 672 1.67 14.89 8.39
C THR A 672 0.35 15.30 9.00
N ILE A 673 -0.46 15.98 8.22
CA ILE A 673 -1.85 16.27 8.54
C ILE A 673 -2.68 16.19 7.28
N SER A 674 -3.82 15.54 7.36
CA SER A 674 -4.78 15.42 6.26
C SER A 674 -6.17 15.74 6.77
N PHE A 675 -6.85 16.58 6.02
CA PHE A 675 -8.24 16.97 6.26
C PHE A 675 -8.99 16.93 4.94
N ASN A 676 -10.19 16.35 4.98
CA ASN A 676 -11.13 16.45 3.87
C ASN A 676 -12.55 16.57 4.40
N THR A 677 -13.38 17.23 3.64
CA THR A 677 -14.82 17.24 3.83
C THR A 677 -15.51 17.05 2.49
N SER A 678 -16.71 16.52 2.53
CA SER A 678 -17.50 16.26 1.34
C SER A 678 -18.97 16.61 1.59
N LYS A 679 -19.70 16.85 0.53
CA LYS A 679 -21.14 17.10 0.59
C LYS A 679 -21.83 16.49 -0.61
N ASP A 680 -22.73 15.57 -0.35
CA ASP A 680 -23.74 15.09 -1.29
C ASP A 680 -24.82 16.17 -1.40
N LYS A 681 -25.10 16.64 -2.62
CA LYS A 681 -26.06 17.70 -2.86
C LYS A 681 -27.52 17.28 -2.70
N ILE A 682 -27.83 16.00 -2.81
CA ILE A 682 -29.18 15.47 -2.69
C ILE A 682 -29.57 15.38 -1.21
N ASN A 683 -28.74 14.69 -0.42
CA ASN A 683 -29.03 14.40 0.98
C ASN A 683 -28.48 15.47 1.94
N ASN A 684 -27.74 16.44 1.45
CA ASN A 684 -27.07 17.50 2.23
C ASN A 684 -26.14 16.94 3.33
N ARG A 685 -25.57 15.74 3.12
CA ARG A 685 -24.72 15.01 4.06
C ARG A 685 -23.36 14.66 3.44
N PRO A 686 -22.32 14.37 4.25
CA PRO A 686 -21.04 13.91 3.76
C PRO A 686 -21.14 12.58 3.01
N LEU A 687 -20.22 12.34 2.07
CA LEU A 687 -20.02 11.03 1.47
C LEU A 687 -19.50 10.03 2.51
N ARG A 688 -19.78 8.73 2.29
CA ARG A 688 -19.45 7.65 3.22
C ARG A 688 -17.99 7.63 3.68
N HIS A 689 -17.06 7.89 2.78
CA HIS A 689 -15.62 7.78 3.02
C HIS A 689 -14.94 9.11 3.36
N SER A 690 -15.71 10.14 3.71
CA SER A 690 -15.18 11.41 4.24
C SER A 690 -14.60 11.18 5.61
N THR A 691 -13.28 11.23 5.73
CA THR A 691 -12.55 10.92 6.97
C THR A 691 -12.56 12.10 7.96
N PRO A 692 -12.41 11.86 9.26
CA PRO A 692 -12.02 12.92 10.19
C PRO A 692 -10.64 13.46 9.83
N LEU A 693 -10.24 14.60 10.43
CA LEU A 693 -8.85 15.05 10.40
C LEU A 693 -7.96 13.98 11.02
N PHE A 694 -6.82 13.68 10.37
CA PHE A 694 -5.85 12.70 10.87
C PHE A 694 -4.42 13.06 10.47
N GLY A 695 -3.46 12.47 11.17
CA GLY A 695 -2.06 12.67 10.85
C GLY A 695 -1.12 12.00 11.84
N MET A 696 0.15 12.34 11.72
CA MET A 696 1.20 11.87 12.61
C MET A 696 2.26 12.93 12.85
N LEU A 697 2.94 12.80 14.01
CA LEU A 697 4.18 13.50 14.34
C LEU A 697 5.23 12.45 14.70
N SER A 698 6.42 12.52 14.11
CA SER A 698 7.48 11.54 14.34
C SER A 698 8.82 12.25 14.58
N LEU A 699 9.43 12.02 15.74
CA LEU A 699 10.81 12.42 16.03
C LEU A 699 11.69 11.17 15.93
N THR A 700 12.71 11.24 15.08
CA THR A 700 13.60 10.10 14.83
C THR A 700 15.05 10.50 15.12
N TYR A 701 15.72 9.73 15.95
CA TYR A 701 17.16 9.72 16.13
C TYR A 701 17.77 8.63 15.25
N SER A 702 18.79 8.97 14.46
CA SER A 702 19.45 8.03 13.55
C SER A 702 20.96 8.27 13.59
N LYS A 703 21.71 7.32 14.14
CA LYS A 703 23.17 7.40 14.22
C LYS A 703 23.77 6.02 13.99
N ARG A 704 24.64 5.92 12.96
CA ARG A 704 25.31 4.66 12.59
C ARG A 704 24.30 3.52 12.41
N LYS A 705 24.44 2.49 13.25
CA LYS A 705 23.65 1.25 13.23
C LYS A 705 22.31 1.36 13.93
N VAL A 706 22.07 2.45 14.67
CA VAL A 706 20.91 2.61 15.57
C VAL A 706 19.96 3.66 15.03
N LYS A 707 18.68 3.30 15.01
CA LYS A 707 17.59 4.22 14.74
C LYS A 707 16.52 4.07 15.83
N ILE A 708 16.18 5.18 16.47
CA ILE A 708 15.13 5.25 17.49
C ILE A 708 14.11 6.29 17.05
N GLY A 709 12.83 5.98 17.16
CA GLY A 709 11.79 6.95 16.82
C GLY A 709 10.65 6.93 17.80
N TYR A 710 10.18 8.14 18.13
CA TYR A 710 8.96 8.36 18.87
C TYR A 710 7.92 8.94 17.93
N LYS A 711 6.75 8.29 17.85
CA LYS A 711 5.70 8.62 16.91
C LYS A 711 4.36 8.81 17.61
N ILE A 712 3.70 9.90 17.30
CA ILE A 712 2.34 10.21 17.74
C ILE A 712 1.43 10.10 16.54
N ASN A 713 0.41 9.23 16.59
CA ASN A 713 -0.67 9.22 15.62
C ASN A 713 -1.90 9.84 16.24
N TYR A 714 -2.65 10.63 15.47
CA TYR A 714 -3.82 11.32 15.97
C TYR A 714 -4.96 11.33 14.94
N ASN A 715 -6.19 11.36 15.47
CA ASN A 715 -7.42 11.43 14.69
C ASN A 715 -8.43 12.34 15.39
N GLY A 716 -9.07 13.19 14.61
CA GLY A 716 -10.09 14.11 15.09
C GLY A 716 -11.42 13.40 15.41
N LYS A 717 -12.27 14.07 16.14
CA LYS A 717 -13.66 13.66 16.39
C LYS A 717 -14.49 13.82 15.10
N LYS A 718 -15.45 12.89 14.87
CA LYS A 718 -16.49 13.06 13.86
C LYS A 718 -17.84 12.92 14.53
N LYS A 719 -18.67 13.97 14.48
CA LYS A 719 -19.97 14.02 15.11
C LYS A 719 -21.01 13.26 14.28
N LEU A 720 -22.15 12.89 14.87
CA LEU A 720 -23.24 12.21 14.17
C LEU A 720 -23.83 13.05 13.03
N GLU A 721 -23.87 14.37 13.20
CA GLU A 721 -24.32 15.31 12.16
C GLU A 721 -23.44 15.25 10.89
N ASP A 722 -22.17 14.85 11.04
CA ASP A 722 -21.18 14.69 9.96
C ASP A 722 -21.16 13.28 9.37
N PHE A 723 -22.08 12.39 9.77
CA PHE A 723 -22.15 11.03 9.23
C PHE A 723 -22.91 10.99 7.91
N SER A 724 -22.47 10.13 7.00
CA SER A 724 -23.26 9.76 5.82
C SER A 724 -24.48 8.94 6.24
N LEU A 725 -25.51 8.86 5.39
CA LEU A 725 -26.69 8.04 5.66
C LEU A 725 -26.33 6.58 5.95
N SER A 726 -25.42 6.02 5.19
CA SER A 726 -24.98 4.62 5.37
C SER A 726 -24.22 4.36 6.68
N GLU A 727 -23.63 5.37 7.31
CA GLU A 727 -23.00 5.22 8.63
C GLU A 727 -24.00 5.43 9.76
N LEU A 728 -25.08 6.22 9.55
CA LEU A 728 -26.17 6.33 10.50
C LEU A 728 -26.91 4.99 10.73
N ASN A 729 -26.95 4.12 9.74
CA ASN A 729 -27.51 2.77 9.87
C ASN A 729 -26.62 1.81 10.70
N LYS A 730 -25.45 2.27 11.16
CA LYS A 730 -24.46 1.48 11.90
C LYS A 730 -24.08 2.12 13.23
N LEU A 731 -25.02 2.78 13.87
CA LEU A 731 -24.77 3.49 15.13
C LEU A 731 -24.20 2.59 16.24
N TYR A 732 -24.47 1.28 16.18
CA TYR A 732 -23.89 0.27 17.09
C TYR A 732 -22.34 0.21 17.05
N LEU A 733 -21.71 0.74 15.99
CA LEU A 733 -20.25 0.83 15.87
C LEU A 733 -19.65 2.07 16.53
N TYR A 734 -20.47 3.00 17.02
CA TYR A 734 -20.07 4.31 17.48
C TYR A 734 -20.54 4.60 18.90
N THR A 735 -20.06 5.70 19.45
CA THR A 735 -20.59 6.24 20.69
C THR A 735 -21.85 7.08 20.40
N GLN A 736 -22.63 7.39 21.44
CA GLN A 736 -23.79 8.29 21.32
C GLN A 736 -23.46 9.70 20.76
N HIS A 737 -22.16 10.08 20.71
CA HIS A 737 -21.70 11.36 20.17
C HIS A 737 -20.90 11.21 18.87
N GLY A 738 -20.98 10.05 18.21
CA GLY A 738 -20.28 9.73 16.99
C GLY A 738 -18.92 9.04 17.22
N SER A 739 -17.96 9.27 16.31
CA SER A 739 -16.62 8.69 16.40
C SER A 739 -15.70 9.57 17.25
N PRO A 740 -15.20 9.09 18.40
CA PRO A 740 -14.33 9.86 19.27
C PRO A 740 -12.97 10.17 18.64
N SER A 741 -12.38 11.31 19.02
CA SER A 741 -10.98 11.58 18.73
C SER A 741 -10.06 10.68 19.56
N TRP A 742 -8.89 10.42 19.02
CA TRP A 742 -7.87 9.63 19.71
C TRP A 742 -6.46 10.08 19.36
N VAL A 743 -5.53 9.80 20.28
CA VAL A 743 -4.11 9.99 20.11
C VAL A 743 -3.41 8.76 20.68
N THR A 744 -2.46 8.21 19.91
CA THR A 744 -1.60 7.10 20.35
C THR A 744 -0.13 7.50 20.27
N HIS A 745 0.64 6.96 21.17
CA HIS A 745 2.08 7.20 21.31
C HIS A 745 2.81 5.89 21.06
N ASN A 746 3.84 5.92 20.24
CA ASN A 746 4.52 4.73 19.75
C ASN A 746 6.03 4.96 19.81
N LEU A 747 6.78 3.93 20.15
CA LEU A 747 8.24 3.93 20.18
C LEU A 747 8.74 2.80 19.28
N PHE A 748 9.77 3.06 18.50
CA PHE A 748 10.46 2.02 17.75
C PHE A 748 11.98 2.15 17.87
N PHE A 749 12.63 1.01 17.77
CA PHE A 749 14.08 0.87 17.81
C PHE A 749 14.49 -0.12 16.73
N ASN A 750 15.40 0.29 15.84
CA ASN A 750 16.02 -0.58 14.87
C ASN A 750 17.53 -0.58 15.08
N LEU A 751 18.12 -1.78 15.08
CA LEU A 751 19.55 -2.00 15.23
C LEU A 751 20.07 -2.82 14.04
N ASN A 752 20.81 -2.17 13.14
CA ASN A 752 21.62 -2.84 12.11
C ASN A 752 22.93 -3.31 12.75
N TYR A 753 22.90 -4.46 13.44
CA TYR A 753 24.07 -4.99 14.14
C TYR A 753 25.26 -5.14 13.19
N ASN A 754 25.03 -5.76 12.01
CA ASN A 754 25.94 -5.84 10.89
C ASN A 754 25.15 -5.98 9.58
N TYR A 755 25.85 -6.28 8.47
CA TYR A 755 25.22 -6.51 7.17
C TYR A 755 24.21 -7.68 7.20
N PHE A 756 24.46 -8.69 8.00
CA PHE A 756 23.70 -9.95 8.05
C PHE A 756 22.54 -9.91 9.03
N ILE A 757 22.60 -9.12 10.10
CA ILE A 757 21.67 -9.17 11.23
C ILE A 757 21.10 -7.79 11.52
N ASN A 758 19.78 -7.71 11.50
CA ASN A 758 19.03 -6.51 11.91
C ASN A 758 17.96 -6.91 12.92
N PHE A 759 17.88 -6.15 14.01
CA PHE A 759 16.84 -6.27 15.03
C PHE A 759 15.88 -5.10 14.92
N ASP A 760 14.59 -5.39 15.04
CA ASP A 760 13.57 -4.36 15.22
C ASP A 760 12.72 -4.65 16.46
N PHE A 761 12.55 -3.59 17.26
CA PHE A 761 11.72 -3.60 18.45
C PHE A 761 10.76 -2.41 18.40
N GLY A 762 9.54 -2.59 18.91
CA GLY A 762 8.58 -1.50 18.98
C GLY A 762 7.57 -1.68 20.08
N ILE A 763 7.05 -0.55 20.56
CA ILE A 763 5.89 -0.51 21.44
C ILE A 763 4.90 0.45 20.80
N ASP A 764 3.87 -0.10 20.17
CA ASP A 764 2.78 0.69 19.62
C ASP A 764 1.73 0.92 20.72
N ASN A 765 1.08 2.08 20.71
CA ASN A 765 0.06 2.47 21.69
C ASN A 765 0.51 2.30 23.15
N ILE A 766 1.64 2.93 23.51
CA ILE A 766 2.33 2.81 24.81
C ILE A 766 1.37 2.95 26.01
N PHE A 767 0.41 3.87 25.90
CA PHE A 767 -0.54 4.16 26.97
C PHE A 767 -1.76 3.24 27.01
N ASP A 768 -1.79 2.22 26.15
CA ASP A 768 -2.87 1.23 26.07
C ASP A 768 -4.26 1.87 25.88
N LYS A 769 -4.31 2.94 25.04
CA LYS A 769 -5.53 3.69 24.75
C LYS A 769 -6.46 2.83 23.91
N HIS A 770 -7.72 2.73 24.34
CA HIS A 770 -8.76 2.17 23.49
C HIS A 770 -9.17 3.21 22.44
N TYR A 771 -9.19 2.79 21.17
CA TYR A 771 -9.69 3.59 20.07
C TYR A 771 -10.25 2.70 18.95
N ARG A 772 -11.09 3.30 18.13
CA ARG A 772 -11.60 2.70 16.89
C ARG A 772 -11.53 3.76 15.81
N THR A 773 -10.93 3.43 14.67
CA THR A 773 -10.90 4.33 13.51
C THR A 773 -12.31 4.47 12.93
N TYR A 774 -12.62 5.67 12.41
CA TYR A 774 -13.94 5.95 11.81
C TYR A 774 -14.30 4.92 10.74
N SER A 775 -15.58 4.53 10.67
CA SER A 775 -16.14 3.53 9.75
C SER A 775 -15.60 2.09 9.95
N SER A 776 -14.88 1.82 11.05
CA SER A 776 -14.36 0.48 11.39
C SER A 776 -15.30 -0.28 12.31
N GLY A 777 -15.42 -1.59 12.08
CA GLY A 777 -16.24 -2.51 12.87
C GLY A 777 -15.48 -3.20 14.00
N ILE A 778 -14.15 -3.13 14.01
CA ILE A 778 -13.26 -3.70 15.02
C ILE A 778 -12.47 -2.59 15.71
N SER A 779 -12.25 -2.71 17.02
CA SER A 779 -11.38 -1.76 17.74
C SER A 779 -9.92 -2.03 17.40
N ALA A 780 -9.14 -0.95 17.37
CA ALA A 780 -7.72 -1.02 17.03
C ALA A 780 -6.89 -1.70 18.14
N PRO A 781 -5.67 -2.15 17.84
CA PRO A 781 -4.78 -2.79 18.81
C PRO A 781 -4.57 -1.95 20.06
N GLY A 782 -4.59 -2.58 21.22
CA GLY A 782 -4.11 -2.01 22.47
C GLY A 782 -2.59 -1.83 22.46
N ARG A 783 -1.97 -1.79 23.63
CA ARG A 783 -0.50 -1.79 23.70
C ARG A 783 0.04 -3.03 23.01
N ASN A 784 0.91 -2.80 22.03
CA ASN A 784 1.48 -3.86 21.21
C ASN A 784 3.01 -3.82 21.30
N ILE A 785 3.61 -4.86 21.86
CA ILE A 785 5.05 -5.07 21.84
C ILE A 785 5.37 -5.85 20.58
N ARG A 786 6.25 -5.29 19.75
CA ARG A 786 6.75 -5.88 18.52
C ARG A 786 8.23 -6.22 18.66
N VAL A 787 8.59 -7.43 18.27
CA VAL A 787 10.00 -7.89 18.20
C VAL A 787 10.21 -8.54 16.85
N GLY A 788 11.24 -8.13 16.15
CA GLY A 788 11.60 -8.65 14.83
C GLY A 788 13.10 -8.92 14.71
N LEU A 789 13.41 -9.96 13.97
CA LEU A 789 14.76 -10.35 13.59
C LEU A 789 14.81 -10.54 12.08
N ASN A 790 15.71 -9.84 11.41
CA ASN A 790 15.98 -10.01 9.99
C ASN A 790 17.40 -10.54 9.79
N LEU A 791 17.53 -11.65 9.10
CA LEU A 791 18.79 -12.30 8.75
C LEU A 791 19.00 -12.22 7.24
N LYS A 792 20.23 -11.98 6.79
CA LYS A 792 20.62 -11.96 5.39
C LYS A 792 21.89 -12.80 5.20
N PHE A 793 21.98 -13.53 4.10
CA PHE A 793 23.12 -14.38 3.78
C PHE A 793 23.49 -14.27 2.31
#